data_3ca8b1a971ae6955cd847f3c56dd284a
#
_entry.id   3ca8b1a971ae6955cd847f3c56dd284a
#
_cell.length_a   1.000
_cell.length_b   1.000
_cell.length_c   1.000
_cell.angle_alpha   90.00
_cell.angle_beta   90.00
_cell.angle_gamma   90.00
#
_symmetry.space_group_name_H-M   'P 1'
#
loop_
_entity.id
_entity.type
_entity.pdbx_description
1 polymer ?
#
loop_
_entity_poly.entity_id
_entity_poly.type
_entity_poly.pdbx_seq_one_letter_code
_entity_poly.pdbx_strand_id
1 'polypeptide(L)'
;MHTHDDADPLTLLRRAGLPAEVGGEGPLRHVRTLPARQARTAEWPAWVPAEVRAGYRQAGVGGLYTHQAQAAAALHSGQHVILATGTASGKSLGTQLPGLAAICGATPEGAGRPPLETTVLYLSPTKALAADQLEALTELAEAIGPAGPAGGVRPAAYDGDTEPEQRRWVRQHANVVLTNPDMLNVGILPNHRAWARFFARLRYVIIDEAHSFRGIFGSHIALLMRRLRRISAHYGGSPVFAGASATSGDPAASFARLIGSRQEEVLAVTEDGSPHAPVDIYLWESSYSELSGDGDAPLKRSLTVEAADLLTDLVTAGHRTLAFIKSRRGAETIARISSEQLAEVDADLARRVAAYRSGYLKEERRELEDALREGRLLGVASTPALELGIDISGLDAVVIAGWPGTRASFFQQLGRAGRSGQRGAAFFVAGDDPLDAYLLNHPEAIFETRVEDAVTDPANPHVAAPHLLAAAQELPIAPEEAEDVGLFPAGRWLLEALTEQGHLRRRPRGWFFAHDDASAAAWVRLRSDGGGPYTIVDAEDGSVVGDMGSAQAQPQAHPGAIYVHQGRSYLVEDLDQQDGVVLVSRVDPPYYTQARETTSIEVLETAASVEWGPHAVHFGQVEVTSAVVGFQRKALGTSEVLSDEPLDLPPSTLRTQAMWITAPETALSAAGVIPEHIPGALHAAEHAMIGLLPLLTSGDRWDIGGVSTALHRDTGRPTIFVYDGHPGGAGFAERGYELAEEWIRTTAETIRGCPCESGCPSCVQSPKCGNRNSPLEKIAALHLLEGLLESRAG
;
A
#
# COMPACT_ATOMS: atom_id res chain seq x y z
N MET A 1 19.96 -26.33 28.66
CA MET A 1 20.23 -24.91 28.94
C MET A 1 21.40 -24.52 28.05
N HIS A 2 21.07 -24.29 26.73
CA HIS A 2 22.04 -23.79 25.77
C HIS A 2 21.87 -22.27 25.71
N THR A 3 22.93 -21.57 26.00
CA THR A 3 23.02 -20.11 25.88
C THR A 3 22.94 -19.72 24.40
N HIS A 4 21.78 -19.25 23.97
CA HIS A 4 21.47 -18.91 22.58
C HIS A 4 21.90 -17.49 22.17
N ASP A 5 22.76 -16.83 22.90
CA ASP A 5 23.04 -15.39 22.73
C ASP A 5 24.27 -15.04 21.88
N ASP A 6 25.09 -16.03 21.49
CA ASP A 6 26.35 -15.79 20.78
C ASP A 6 26.48 -16.50 19.42
N ALA A 7 25.41 -16.83 18.74
CA ALA A 7 25.54 -17.37 17.39
C ALA A 7 25.92 -16.25 16.42
N ASP A 8 27.11 -16.36 15.81
CA ASP A 8 27.57 -15.50 14.72
C ASP A 8 26.46 -15.36 13.64
N PRO A 9 26.00 -14.12 13.32
CA PRO A 9 24.95 -13.88 12.33
C PRO A 9 25.27 -14.47 10.94
N LEU A 10 26.52 -14.71 10.61
CA LEU A 10 26.94 -15.30 9.34
C LEU A 10 26.87 -16.84 9.30
N THR A 11 26.44 -17.48 10.39
CA THR A 11 26.39 -18.96 10.47
C THR A 11 25.42 -19.57 9.46
N LEU A 12 24.25 -18.95 9.25
CA LEU A 12 23.27 -19.42 8.26
C LEU A 12 23.84 -19.33 6.85
N LEU A 13 24.49 -18.21 6.48
CA LEU A 13 25.09 -18.02 5.17
C LEU A 13 26.13 -19.09 4.87
N ARG A 14 27.05 -19.37 5.82
CA ARG A 14 28.07 -20.41 5.66
C ARG A 14 27.47 -21.82 5.49
N ARG A 15 26.40 -22.13 6.22
CA ARG A 15 25.70 -23.42 6.08
C ARG A 15 24.97 -23.56 4.74
N ALA A 16 24.43 -22.46 4.21
CA ALA A 16 23.79 -22.44 2.91
C ALA A 16 24.78 -22.30 1.74
N GLY A 17 26.10 -22.22 2.01
CA GLY A 17 27.10 -22.03 0.98
C GLY A 17 27.10 -20.62 0.36
N LEU A 18 26.41 -19.66 1.01
CA LEU A 18 26.30 -18.28 0.54
C LEU A 18 27.52 -17.43 0.95
N PRO A 19 27.82 -16.37 0.17
CA PRO A 19 28.84 -15.40 0.53
C PRO A 19 28.60 -14.83 1.94
N ALA A 20 29.63 -14.94 2.81
CA ALA A 20 29.55 -14.54 4.21
C ALA A 20 30.59 -13.46 4.59
N GLU A 21 31.12 -12.75 3.58
CA GLU A 21 32.02 -11.61 3.77
C GLU A 21 31.21 -10.31 3.57
N VAL A 22 31.26 -9.44 4.57
CA VAL A 22 30.52 -8.17 4.55
C VAL A 22 31.34 -7.09 3.87
N GLY A 23 30.81 -6.47 2.84
CA GLY A 23 31.49 -5.47 2.02
C GLY A 23 32.43 -6.11 0.98
N GLY A 24 33.31 -5.34 0.39
CA GLY A 24 34.19 -5.82 -0.68
C GLY A 24 33.45 -6.05 -2.01
N GLU A 25 33.91 -7.03 -2.81
CA GLU A 25 33.34 -7.35 -4.13
C GLU A 25 32.12 -8.28 -4.07
N GLY A 26 31.81 -8.85 -2.88
CA GLY A 26 30.67 -9.75 -2.71
C GLY A 26 29.33 -9.04 -2.65
N PRO A 27 28.20 -9.79 -2.76
CA PRO A 27 26.86 -9.22 -2.75
C PRO A 27 26.39 -8.77 -1.36
N LEU A 28 26.96 -9.27 -0.27
CA LEU A 28 26.57 -8.93 1.10
C LEU A 28 27.16 -7.57 1.51
N ARG A 29 26.34 -6.53 1.58
CA ARG A 29 26.77 -5.15 1.92
C ARG A 29 26.73 -4.87 3.42
N HIS A 30 25.64 -5.25 4.08
CA HIS A 30 25.44 -5.00 5.51
C HIS A 30 24.77 -6.19 6.20
N VAL A 31 25.04 -6.33 7.49
CA VAL A 31 24.34 -7.25 8.38
C VAL A 31 23.84 -6.49 9.60
N ARG A 32 22.57 -6.62 9.90
CA ARG A 32 21.94 -6.04 11.10
C ARG A 32 21.21 -7.14 11.85
N THR A 33 21.46 -7.30 13.14
CA THR A 33 20.67 -8.19 14.00
C THR A 33 19.64 -7.39 14.77
N LEU A 34 18.38 -7.74 14.64
CA LEU A 34 17.34 -7.32 15.57
C LEU A 34 17.43 -8.23 16.81
N PRO A 35 17.65 -7.66 18.01
CA PRO A 35 17.85 -8.46 19.20
C PRO A 35 16.57 -9.18 19.62
N ALA A 36 16.75 -10.30 20.34
CA ALA A 36 15.63 -10.96 21.00
C ALA A 36 14.93 -10.02 21.98
N ARG A 37 13.63 -10.15 22.09
CA ARG A 37 12.81 -9.44 23.08
C ARG A 37 12.08 -10.44 23.98
N GLN A 38 12.12 -10.21 25.29
CA GLN A 38 11.36 -11.00 26.24
C GLN A 38 9.92 -10.50 26.36
N ALA A 39 8.99 -11.41 26.67
CA ALA A 39 7.61 -11.06 26.91
C ALA A 39 7.47 -10.13 28.14
N ARG A 40 6.74 -9.04 27.96
CA ARG A 40 6.27 -8.19 29.06
C ARG A 40 4.76 -8.41 29.22
N THR A 41 4.38 -9.07 30.30
CA THR A 41 3.00 -9.48 30.56
C THR A 41 2.32 -8.57 31.56
N ALA A 42 1.00 -8.55 31.51
CA ALA A 42 0.10 -7.87 32.44
C ALA A 42 -1.00 -8.83 32.90
N GLU A 43 -1.59 -8.55 34.05
CA GLU A 43 -2.72 -9.29 34.56
C GLU A 43 -4.00 -8.97 33.75
N TRP A 44 -4.94 -9.91 33.79
CA TRP A 44 -6.25 -9.69 33.20
C TRP A 44 -6.98 -8.57 33.96
N PRO A 45 -7.50 -7.55 33.23
CA PRO A 45 -8.30 -6.50 33.87
C PRO A 45 -9.51 -7.07 34.62
N ALA A 46 -9.86 -6.48 35.77
CA ALA A 46 -10.93 -6.96 36.62
C ALA A 46 -12.32 -6.95 35.95
N TRP A 47 -12.52 -6.05 34.98
CA TRP A 47 -13.76 -5.92 34.22
C TRP A 47 -13.99 -7.04 33.17
N VAL A 48 -12.97 -7.86 32.87
CA VAL A 48 -13.12 -8.97 31.90
C VAL A 48 -13.87 -10.12 32.56
N PRO A 49 -15.01 -10.58 32.00
CA PRO A 49 -15.79 -11.72 32.54
C PRO A 49 -14.96 -13.01 32.63
N ALA A 50 -15.29 -13.84 33.61
CA ALA A 50 -14.58 -15.10 33.88
C ALA A 50 -14.63 -16.04 32.65
N GLU A 51 -15.76 -16.09 31.96
CA GLU A 51 -16.01 -16.92 30.78
C GLU A 51 -15.12 -16.48 29.62
N VAL A 52 -14.96 -15.18 29.40
CA VAL A 52 -14.06 -14.63 28.35
C VAL A 52 -12.63 -14.99 28.67
N ARG A 53 -12.19 -14.83 29.92
CA ARG A 53 -10.83 -15.25 30.34
C ARG A 53 -10.62 -16.75 30.18
N ALA A 54 -11.62 -17.56 30.48
CA ALA A 54 -11.56 -19.02 30.32
C ALA A 54 -11.45 -19.41 28.84
N GLY A 55 -12.23 -18.78 27.96
CA GLY A 55 -12.18 -18.99 26.51
C GLY A 55 -10.79 -18.68 25.95
N TYR A 56 -10.21 -17.53 26.27
CA TYR A 56 -8.84 -17.21 25.84
C TYR A 56 -7.79 -18.19 26.39
N ARG A 57 -7.92 -18.65 27.62
CA ARG A 57 -7.02 -19.66 28.17
C ARG A 57 -7.13 -21.00 27.44
N GLN A 58 -8.35 -21.40 27.08
CA GLN A 58 -8.56 -22.60 26.26
C GLN A 58 -7.94 -22.45 24.86
N ALA A 59 -7.96 -21.24 24.29
CA ALA A 59 -7.27 -20.90 23.04
C ALA A 59 -5.74 -20.72 23.23
N GLY A 60 -5.16 -21.09 24.37
CA GLY A 60 -3.72 -21.06 24.63
C GLY A 60 -3.17 -19.72 25.13
N VAL A 61 -4.00 -18.73 25.42
CA VAL A 61 -3.56 -17.40 25.91
C VAL A 61 -3.44 -17.44 27.43
N GLY A 62 -2.22 -17.57 27.96
CA GLY A 62 -1.95 -17.65 29.40
C GLY A 62 -2.12 -16.31 30.14
N GLY A 63 -1.88 -15.19 29.48
CA GLY A 63 -1.94 -13.82 30.01
C GLY A 63 -1.91 -12.80 28.88
N LEU A 64 -2.08 -11.52 29.24
CA LEU A 64 -1.98 -10.42 28.28
C LEU A 64 -0.56 -9.90 28.17
N TYR A 65 -0.15 -9.46 27.00
CA TYR A 65 1.02 -8.59 26.89
C TYR A 65 0.64 -7.16 27.33
N THR A 66 1.65 -6.39 27.76
CA THR A 66 1.42 -5.03 28.28
C THR A 66 0.67 -4.13 27.31
N HIS A 67 1.02 -4.16 26.01
CA HIS A 67 0.34 -3.38 24.99
C HIS A 67 -1.12 -3.81 24.77
N GLN A 68 -1.42 -5.11 24.88
CA GLN A 68 -2.79 -5.62 24.77
C GLN A 68 -3.64 -5.14 25.94
N ALA A 69 -3.11 -5.22 27.17
CA ALA A 69 -3.81 -4.76 28.38
C ALA A 69 -4.05 -3.25 28.33
N GLN A 70 -3.05 -2.46 27.92
CA GLN A 70 -3.15 -1.01 27.78
C GLN A 70 -4.22 -0.60 26.75
N ALA A 71 -4.19 -1.21 25.54
CA ALA A 71 -5.17 -0.95 24.50
C ALA A 71 -6.59 -1.33 24.95
N ALA A 72 -6.76 -2.51 25.54
CA ALA A 72 -8.05 -2.99 26.01
C ALA A 72 -8.63 -2.10 27.14
N ALA A 73 -7.79 -1.63 28.06
CA ALA A 73 -8.23 -0.73 29.14
C ALA A 73 -8.70 0.63 28.59
N ALA A 74 -7.97 1.23 27.66
CA ALA A 74 -8.34 2.50 27.04
C ALA A 74 -9.63 2.39 26.22
N LEU A 75 -9.80 1.33 25.43
CA LEU A 75 -11.05 1.06 24.69
C LEU A 75 -12.23 0.84 25.64
N HIS A 76 -12.02 0.13 26.76
CA HIS A 76 -13.07 -0.09 27.76
C HIS A 76 -13.51 1.22 28.41
N SER A 77 -12.58 2.16 28.66
CA SER A 77 -12.89 3.51 29.18
C SER A 77 -13.54 4.44 28.15
N GLY A 78 -13.66 4.02 26.88
CA GLY A 78 -14.29 4.79 25.81
C GLY A 78 -13.34 5.68 25.00
N GLN A 79 -12.03 5.52 25.14
CA GLN A 79 -11.03 6.22 24.37
C GLN A 79 -10.76 5.48 23.05
N HIS A 80 -10.61 6.21 21.94
CA HIS A 80 -10.13 5.63 20.68
C HIS A 80 -8.69 5.17 20.81
N VAL A 81 -8.35 4.03 20.18
CA VAL A 81 -7.01 3.45 20.30
C VAL A 81 -6.49 3.05 18.93
N ILE A 82 -5.23 3.34 18.66
CA ILE A 82 -4.45 2.70 17.62
C ILE A 82 -3.33 1.87 18.25
N LEU A 83 -3.36 0.56 18.01
CA LEU A 83 -2.34 -0.38 18.43
C LEU A 83 -1.35 -0.56 17.29
N ALA A 84 -0.22 0.16 17.34
CA ALA A 84 0.80 0.22 16.29
C ALA A 84 2.07 -0.51 16.74
N THR A 85 2.01 -1.85 16.76
CA THR A 85 3.12 -2.73 17.17
C THR A 85 3.50 -3.68 16.04
N GLY A 86 4.62 -4.39 16.20
CA GLY A 86 5.14 -5.33 15.21
C GLY A 86 4.13 -6.39 14.77
N THR A 87 4.45 -7.11 13.68
CA THR A 87 3.66 -8.28 13.24
C THR A 87 3.71 -9.40 14.28
N ALA A 88 2.68 -10.26 14.29
CA ALA A 88 2.56 -11.38 15.22
C ALA A 88 2.62 -11.00 16.72
N SER A 89 2.42 -9.73 17.08
CA SER A 89 2.40 -9.26 18.47
C SER A 89 1.06 -9.53 19.19
N GLY A 90 0.08 -10.13 18.50
CA GLY A 90 -1.24 -10.45 19.04
C GLY A 90 -2.16 -9.23 19.19
N LYS A 91 -2.06 -8.25 18.29
CA LYS A 91 -2.88 -7.01 18.28
C LYS A 91 -4.38 -7.27 18.37
N SER A 92 -4.87 -8.32 17.71
CA SER A 92 -6.29 -8.68 17.64
C SER A 92 -6.89 -8.86 19.04
N LEU A 93 -6.16 -9.47 19.97
CA LEU A 93 -6.64 -9.64 21.35
C LEU A 93 -6.88 -8.29 22.02
N GLY A 94 -5.94 -7.35 21.94
CA GLY A 94 -6.07 -6.03 22.56
C GLY A 94 -7.23 -5.21 22.02
N THR A 95 -7.55 -5.35 20.72
CA THR A 95 -8.65 -4.63 20.07
C THR A 95 -10.01 -5.33 20.22
N GLN A 96 -10.06 -6.66 20.29
CA GLN A 96 -11.29 -7.45 20.36
C GLN A 96 -11.80 -7.62 21.78
N LEU A 97 -10.91 -7.72 22.78
CA LEU A 97 -11.24 -8.05 24.17
C LEU A 97 -12.35 -7.18 24.78
N PRO A 98 -12.35 -5.83 24.62
CA PRO A 98 -13.42 -5.01 25.22
C PRO A 98 -14.79 -5.27 24.60
N GLY A 99 -14.84 -5.53 23.29
CA GLY A 99 -16.08 -5.86 22.58
C GLY A 99 -16.66 -7.21 23.02
N LEU A 100 -15.82 -8.24 23.09
CA LEU A 100 -16.23 -9.57 23.56
C LEU A 100 -16.67 -9.54 25.03
N ALA A 101 -15.94 -8.83 25.88
CA ALA A 101 -16.31 -8.66 27.28
C ALA A 101 -17.65 -7.93 27.43
N ALA A 102 -17.90 -6.88 26.64
CA ALA A 102 -19.17 -6.15 26.67
C ALA A 102 -20.37 -7.00 26.19
N ILE A 103 -20.17 -7.84 25.16
CA ILE A 103 -21.20 -8.82 24.72
C ILE A 103 -21.49 -9.81 25.84
N CYS A 104 -20.49 -10.23 26.62
CA CYS A 104 -20.60 -11.15 27.73
C CYS A 104 -20.99 -10.47 29.04
N GLY A 105 -21.42 -9.20 29.05
CA GLY A 105 -22.01 -8.50 30.18
C GLY A 105 -21.09 -7.58 30.97
N ALA A 106 -19.84 -7.33 30.51
CA ALA A 106 -19.03 -6.27 31.09
C ALA A 106 -19.67 -4.90 30.84
N THR A 107 -19.70 -4.06 31.89
CA THR A 107 -20.21 -2.70 31.78
C THR A 107 -19.02 -1.75 31.50
N PRO A 108 -19.00 -1.04 30.36
CA PRO A 108 -17.97 -0.04 30.11
C PRO A 108 -18.03 1.09 31.14
N GLU A 109 -16.87 1.70 31.43
CA GLU A 109 -16.83 2.86 32.34
C GLU A 109 -17.72 3.99 31.81
N GLY A 110 -18.43 4.65 32.71
CA GLY A 110 -19.37 5.74 32.38
C GLY A 110 -20.75 5.29 31.85
N ALA A 111 -20.99 4.02 31.61
CA ALA A 111 -22.30 3.50 31.23
C ALA A 111 -23.12 3.25 32.48
N GLY A 112 -24.18 4.02 32.72
CA GLY A 112 -25.02 3.92 33.92
C GLY A 112 -25.86 2.62 34.06
N ARG A 113 -25.94 1.80 32.99
CA ARG A 113 -26.54 0.46 32.96
C ARG A 113 -25.77 -0.43 31.95
N PRO A 114 -25.63 -1.75 32.23
CA PRO A 114 -25.13 -2.67 31.26
C PRO A 114 -25.99 -2.61 29.99
N PRO A 115 -25.42 -2.47 28.80
CA PRO A 115 -26.17 -2.49 27.55
C PRO A 115 -26.85 -3.86 27.42
N LEU A 116 -28.15 -3.87 27.10
CA LEU A 116 -28.91 -5.10 26.87
C LEU A 116 -28.27 -6.01 25.79
N GLU A 117 -27.65 -5.43 24.83
CA GLU A 117 -26.80 -6.09 23.80
C GLU A 117 -25.79 -5.10 23.29
N THR A 118 -24.58 -5.58 22.97
CA THR A 118 -23.50 -4.83 22.32
C THR A 118 -23.25 -5.43 20.93
N THR A 119 -22.99 -4.59 19.95
CA THR A 119 -22.51 -5.03 18.63
C THR A 119 -21.14 -4.45 18.34
N VAL A 120 -20.37 -5.22 17.56
CA VAL A 120 -19.01 -4.91 17.12
C VAL A 120 -18.95 -5.01 15.60
N LEU A 121 -18.40 -4.00 14.95
CA LEU A 121 -18.07 -4.03 13.53
C LEU A 121 -16.56 -4.24 13.37
N TYR A 122 -16.17 -5.26 12.64
CA TYR A 122 -14.78 -5.56 12.31
C TYR A 122 -14.55 -5.27 10.83
N LEU A 123 -13.72 -4.28 10.53
CA LEU A 123 -13.40 -3.85 9.17
C LEU A 123 -12.00 -4.34 8.78
N SER A 124 -11.94 -5.18 7.77
CA SER A 124 -10.69 -5.71 7.23
C SER A 124 -10.46 -5.21 5.80
N PRO A 125 -9.22 -4.90 5.38
CA PRO A 125 -8.94 -4.42 4.02
C PRO A 125 -9.22 -5.47 2.94
N THR A 126 -9.19 -6.75 3.29
CA THR A 126 -9.40 -7.87 2.36
C THR A 126 -10.35 -8.92 2.91
N LYS A 127 -11.03 -9.66 2.00
CA LYS A 127 -11.90 -10.78 2.37
C LYS A 127 -11.13 -11.93 3.02
N ALA A 128 -9.90 -12.19 2.58
CA ALA A 128 -9.06 -13.27 3.11
C ALA A 128 -8.77 -13.03 4.60
N LEU A 129 -8.28 -11.84 4.95
CA LEU A 129 -8.01 -11.48 6.34
C LEU A 129 -9.28 -11.52 7.21
N ALA A 130 -10.43 -11.09 6.68
CA ALA A 130 -11.71 -11.20 7.37
C ALA A 130 -12.10 -12.66 7.63
N ALA A 131 -11.83 -13.58 6.70
CA ALA A 131 -12.12 -15.00 6.85
C ALA A 131 -11.27 -15.65 7.96
N ASP A 132 -9.96 -15.37 8.01
CA ASP A 132 -9.07 -15.89 9.06
C ASP A 132 -9.47 -15.38 10.44
N GLN A 133 -9.80 -14.08 10.54
CA GLN A 133 -10.29 -13.50 11.80
C GLN A 133 -11.66 -14.07 12.21
N LEU A 134 -12.52 -14.40 11.26
CA LEU A 134 -13.80 -15.04 11.54
C LEU A 134 -13.62 -16.45 12.11
N GLU A 135 -12.71 -17.24 11.54
CA GLU A 135 -12.38 -18.58 12.01
C GLU A 135 -11.89 -18.54 13.46
N ALA A 136 -10.89 -17.72 13.75
CA ALA A 136 -10.36 -17.53 15.10
C ALA A 136 -11.41 -17.01 16.10
N LEU A 137 -12.26 -16.06 15.68
CA LEU A 137 -13.35 -15.56 16.53
C LEU A 137 -14.46 -16.60 16.77
N THR A 138 -14.70 -17.48 15.81
CA THR A 138 -15.69 -18.57 15.95
C THR A 138 -15.21 -19.61 16.97
N GLU A 139 -13.97 -20.06 16.87
CA GLU A 139 -13.35 -20.95 17.85
C GLU A 139 -13.35 -20.35 19.27
N LEU A 140 -12.99 -19.06 19.36
CA LEU A 140 -13.01 -18.34 20.63
C LEU A 140 -14.45 -18.19 21.20
N ALA A 141 -15.44 -17.94 20.34
CA ALA A 141 -16.85 -17.84 20.75
C ALA A 141 -17.37 -19.20 21.27
N GLU A 142 -16.98 -20.31 20.64
CA GLU A 142 -17.28 -21.65 21.12
C GLU A 142 -16.65 -21.94 22.50
N ALA A 143 -15.37 -21.54 22.65
CA ALA A 143 -14.65 -21.69 23.92
C ALA A 143 -15.22 -20.82 25.05
N ILE A 144 -15.75 -19.62 24.75
CA ILE A 144 -16.45 -18.76 25.72
C ILE A 144 -17.82 -19.35 26.10
N GLY A 145 -18.51 -19.95 25.14
CA GLY A 145 -19.84 -20.50 25.32
C GLY A 145 -20.96 -19.45 25.46
N PRO A 146 -22.16 -19.86 25.89
CA PRO A 146 -23.33 -18.98 26.06
C PRO A 146 -23.15 -18.10 27.30
N ALA A 147 -22.59 -16.92 27.16
CA ALA A 147 -22.33 -15.95 28.22
C ALA A 147 -23.03 -14.62 27.95
N GLY A 148 -23.37 -13.90 29.04
CA GLY A 148 -23.95 -12.58 28.99
C GLY A 148 -25.40 -12.50 28.49
N PRO A 149 -25.98 -11.27 28.41
CA PRO A 149 -27.38 -11.06 28.08
C PRO A 149 -27.76 -11.43 26.63
N ALA A 150 -26.79 -11.50 25.73
CA ALA A 150 -27.00 -11.87 24.34
C ALA A 150 -26.93 -13.39 24.08
N GLY A 151 -26.63 -14.22 25.11
CA GLY A 151 -26.47 -15.67 24.95
C GLY A 151 -25.22 -16.09 24.24
N GLY A 152 -24.13 -15.28 24.32
CA GLY A 152 -22.81 -15.54 23.76
C GLY A 152 -22.44 -14.66 22.57
N VAL A 153 -21.21 -14.87 22.11
CA VAL A 153 -20.64 -14.18 20.95
C VAL A 153 -21.10 -14.88 19.67
N ARG A 154 -21.58 -14.13 18.71
CA ARG A 154 -22.07 -14.63 17.40
C ARG A 154 -21.35 -13.87 16.27
N PRO A 155 -20.13 -14.28 15.92
CA PRO A 155 -19.39 -13.68 14.80
C PRO A 155 -19.97 -14.15 13.47
N ALA A 156 -19.99 -13.26 12.48
CA ALA A 156 -20.39 -13.60 11.12
C ALA A 156 -19.75 -12.66 10.09
N ALA A 157 -19.40 -13.21 8.93
CA ALA A 157 -19.00 -12.40 7.78
C ALA A 157 -20.23 -11.81 7.07
N TYR A 158 -20.03 -10.58 6.56
CA TYR A 158 -20.98 -9.94 5.67
C TYR A 158 -20.22 -9.27 4.54
N ASP A 159 -20.12 -9.95 3.41
CA ASP A 159 -19.37 -9.53 2.23
C ASP A 159 -20.09 -9.94 0.92
N GLY A 160 -19.40 -9.78 -0.23
CA GLY A 160 -19.97 -10.12 -1.53
C GLY A 160 -20.30 -11.60 -1.70
N ASP A 161 -19.60 -12.48 -0.96
CA ASP A 161 -19.74 -13.94 -1.07
C ASP A 161 -20.77 -14.50 -0.08
N THR A 162 -21.30 -13.66 0.81
CA THR A 162 -22.32 -14.06 1.80
C THR A 162 -23.66 -14.35 1.11
N GLU A 163 -24.18 -15.57 1.27
CA GLU A 163 -25.43 -16.02 0.68
C GLU A 163 -26.66 -15.23 1.19
N PRO A 164 -27.72 -15.05 0.38
CA PRO A 164 -28.89 -14.23 0.73
C PRO A 164 -29.58 -14.62 2.04
N GLU A 165 -29.64 -15.92 2.36
CA GLU A 165 -30.23 -16.42 3.62
C GLU A 165 -29.34 -16.05 4.81
N GLN A 166 -28.02 -16.23 4.68
CA GLN A 166 -27.06 -15.83 5.68
C GLN A 166 -27.08 -14.32 5.92
N ARG A 167 -27.22 -13.50 4.87
CA ARG A 167 -27.35 -12.04 5.01
C ARG A 167 -28.52 -11.63 5.90
N ARG A 168 -29.66 -12.36 5.83
CA ARG A 168 -30.83 -12.10 6.71
C ARG A 168 -30.49 -12.46 8.16
N TRP A 169 -29.89 -13.62 8.36
CA TRP A 169 -29.51 -14.10 9.69
C TRP A 169 -28.50 -13.13 10.35
N VAL A 170 -27.46 -12.71 9.62
CA VAL A 170 -26.43 -11.78 10.12
C VAL A 170 -27.06 -10.49 10.65
N ARG A 171 -27.93 -9.86 9.85
CA ARG A 171 -28.62 -8.62 10.27
C ARG A 171 -29.48 -8.79 11.54
N GLN A 172 -30.02 -9.96 11.76
CA GLN A 172 -30.94 -10.22 12.87
C GLN A 172 -30.24 -10.73 14.13
N HIS A 173 -29.16 -11.49 13.99
CA HIS A 173 -28.63 -12.30 15.08
C HIS A 173 -27.15 -12.05 15.38
N ALA A 174 -26.31 -11.69 14.40
CA ALA A 174 -24.90 -11.46 14.64
C ALA A 174 -24.68 -10.26 15.57
N ASN A 175 -23.72 -10.39 16.49
CA ASN A 175 -23.28 -9.29 17.35
C ASN A 175 -21.81 -8.90 17.11
N VAL A 176 -21.08 -9.70 16.34
CA VAL A 176 -19.79 -9.32 15.74
C VAL A 176 -19.90 -9.52 14.24
N VAL A 177 -19.83 -8.43 13.48
CA VAL A 177 -19.95 -8.46 12.02
C VAL A 177 -18.59 -8.11 11.41
N LEU A 178 -18.03 -9.08 10.66
CA LEU A 178 -16.80 -8.89 9.91
C LEU A 178 -17.14 -8.52 8.47
N THR A 179 -16.57 -7.43 7.97
CA THR A 179 -16.84 -6.93 6.62
C THR A 179 -15.60 -6.23 6.03
N ASN A 180 -15.71 -5.81 4.79
CA ASN A 180 -14.70 -5.01 4.11
C ASN A 180 -15.27 -3.62 3.72
N PRO A 181 -14.39 -2.65 3.35
CA PRO A 181 -14.85 -1.31 2.97
C PRO A 181 -15.84 -1.29 1.81
N ASP A 182 -15.65 -2.13 0.80
CA ASP A 182 -16.53 -2.19 -0.37
C ASP A 182 -17.94 -2.57 0.04
N MET A 183 -18.12 -3.60 0.87
CA MET A 183 -19.42 -4.03 1.35
C MET A 183 -20.02 -3.03 2.35
N LEU A 184 -19.22 -2.38 3.18
CA LEU A 184 -19.69 -1.31 4.06
C LEU A 184 -20.29 -0.17 3.22
N ASN A 185 -19.60 0.23 2.13
CA ASN A 185 -20.05 1.28 1.22
C ASN A 185 -21.34 0.94 0.48
N VAL A 186 -21.40 -0.24 -0.19
CA VAL A 186 -22.53 -0.55 -1.10
C VAL A 186 -23.63 -1.40 -0.45
N GLY A 187 -23.30 -2.18 0.58
CA GLY A 187 -24.23 -3.16 1.16
C GLY A 187 -24.82 -2.75 2.52
N ILE A 188 -24.05 -2.09 3.37
CA ILE A 188 -24.46 -1.81 4.75
C ILE A 188 -25.00 -0.38 4.91
N LEU A 189 -24.20 0.64 4.60
CA LEU A 189 -24.62 2.04 4.82
C LEU A 189 -25.83 2.47 3.99
N PRO A 190 -25.95 2.18 2.70
CA PRO A 190 -27.17 2.52 1.94
C PRO A 190 -28.42 1.81 2.45
N ASN A 191 -28.27 0.64 3.06
CA ASN A 191 -29.32 -0.17 3.62
C ASN A 191 -29.45 -0.03 5.16
N HIS A 192 -28.96 1.08 5.74
CA HIS A 192 -28.84 1.28 7.20
C HIS A 192 -30.15 1.02 7.97
N ARG A 193 -31.31 1.23 7.34
CA ARG A 193 -32.63 0.96 7.97
C ARG A 193 -32.79 -0.53 8.34
N ALA A 194 -32.30 -1.44 7.50
CA ALA A 194 -32.30 -2.87 7.78
C ALA A 194 -31.26 -3.26 8.87
N TRP A 195 -30.32 -2.36 9.17
CA TRP A 195 -29.28 -2.50 10.16
C TRP A 195 -29.52 -1.64 11.41
N ALA A 196 -30.67 -0.98 11.55
CA ALA A 196 -30.97 -0.02 12.61
C ALA A 196 -30.69 -0.57 14.01
N ARG A 197 -31.08 -1.87 14.26
CA ARG A 197 -30.80 -2.55 15.52
C ARG A 197 -29.30 -2.68 15.78
N PHE A 198 -28.52 -3.02 14.77
CA PHE A 198 -27.07 -3.18 14.86
C PHE A 198 -26.41 -1.83 15.18
N PHE A 199 -26.74 -0.77 14.43
CA PHE A 199 -26.17 0.56 14.63
C PHE A 199 -26.55 1.19 15.98
N ALA A 200 -27.78 0.98 16.47
CA ALA A 200 -28.20 1.47 17.77
C ALA A 200 -27.41 0.86 18.94
N ARG A 201 -26.75 -0.27 18.72
CA ARG A 201 -25.99 -1.05 19.70
C ARG A 201 -24.50 -1.09 19.37
N LEU A 202 -24.08 -0.44 18.30
CA LEU A 202 -22.69 -0.43 17.86
C LEU A 202 -21.82 0.31 18.86
N ARG A 203 -21.02 -0.46 19.59
CA ARG A 203 -20.13 0.06 20.62
C ARG A 203 -18.68 0.14 20.20
N TYR A 204 -18.23 -0.81 19.37
CA TYR A 204 -16.85 -0.87 18.91
C TYR A 204 -16.79 -1.05 17.42
N VAL A 205 -15.90 -0.30 16.79
CA VAL A 205 -15.50 -0.47 15.38
C VAL A 205 -14.01 -0.81 15.38
N ILE A 206 -13.67 -2.01 14.94
CA ILE A 206 -12.29 -2.46 14.84
C ILE A 206 -11.86 -2.29 13.39
N ILE A 207 -10.78 -1.57 13.16
CA ILE A 207 -10.17 -1.34 11.85
C ILE A 207 -8.85 -2.08 11.84
N ASP A 208 -8.82 -3.20 11.13
CA ASP A 208 -7.63 -4.03 11.03
C ASP A 208 -6.71 -3.54 9.91
N GLU A 209 -5.40 -3.75 10.09
CA GLU A 209 -4.36 -3.30 9.16
C GLU A 209 -4.53 -1.84 8.70
N ALA A 210 -4.77 -0.94 9.67
CA ALA A 210 -5.12 0.46 9.41
C ALA A 210 -4.08 1.20 8.55
N HIS A 211 -2.81 0.79 8.57
CA HIS A 211 -1.74 1.35 7.73
C HIS A 211 -1.92 1.05 6.23
N SER A 212 -2.76 0.08 5.87
CA SER A 212 -3.10 -0.21 4.46
C SER A 212 -4.01 0.86 3.83
N PHE A 213 -4.67 1.68 4.67
CA PHE A 213 -5.56 2.76 4.24
C PHE A 213 -4.79 4.05 4.04
N ARG A 214 -4.16 4.22 2.88
CA ARG A 214 -3.32 5.35 2.49
C ARG A 214 -3.63 5.84 1.08
N GLY A 215 -3.14 7.02 0.70
CA GLY A 215 -3.40 7.65 -0.59
C GLY A 215 -4.89 7.84 -0.86
N ILE A 216 -5.29 7.69 -2.10
CA ILE A 216 -6.70 7.83 -2.53
C ILE A 216 -7.61 6.81 -1.82
N PHE A 217 -7.15 5.55 -1.71
CA PHE A 217 -7.93 4.53 -1.00
C PHE A 217 -8.14 4.90 0.47
N GLY A 218 -7.11 5.39 1.16
CA GLY A 218 -7.21 5.89 2.54
C GLY A 218 -8.16 7.08 2.67
N SER A 219 -8.16 7.99 1.71
CA SER A 219 -9.06 9.14 1.66
C SER A 219 -10.52 8.72 1.54
N HIS A 220 -10.82 7.72 0.69
CA HIS A 220 -12.14 7.10 0.62
C HIS A 220 -12.55 6.45 1.94
N ILE A 221 -11.65 5.72 2.60
CA ILE A 221 -11.96 5.07 3.89
C ILE A 221 -12.21 6.12 4.97
N ALA A 222 -11.45 7.21 4.98
CA ALA A 222 -11.67 8.31 5.91
C ALA A 222 -13.09 8.91 5.79
N LEU A 223 -13.60 9.08 4.56
CA LEU A 223 -14.96 9.54 4.31
C LEU A 223 -16.01 8.45 4.63
N LEU A 224 -15.69 7.20 4.37
CA LEU A 224 -16.55 6.07 4.72
C LEU A 224 -16.73 5.95 6.25
N MET A 225 -15.67 6.18 7.05
CA MET A 225 -15.76 6.21 8.51
C MET A 225 -16.63 7.37 9.01
N ARG A 226 -16.58 8.52 8.37
CA ARG A 226 -17.45 9.66 8.69
C ARG A 226 -18.92 9.35 8.42
N ARG A 227 -19.24 8.70 7.29
CA ARG A 227 -20.59 8.22 6.98
C ARG A 227 -21.04 7.18 8.00
N LEU A 228 -20.20 6.24 8.40
CA LEU A 228 -20.48 5.25 9.45
C LEU A 228 -20.80 5.91 10.79
N ARG A 229 -20.01 6.89 11.23
CA ARG A 229 -20.25 7.66 12.46
C ARG A 229 -21.58 8.38 12.39
N ARG A 230 -21.89 9.02 11.29
CA ARG A 230 -23.14 9.74 11.04
C ARG A 230 -24.36 8.82 11.16
N ILE A 231 -24.32 7.67 10.49
CA ILE A 231 -25.40 6.66 10.57
C ILE A 231 -25.52 6.10 11.98
N SER A 232 -24.41 5.77 12.65
CA SER A 232 -24.45 5.30 14.04
C SER A 232 -25.11 6.32 14.96
N ALA A 233 -24.71 7.59 14.85
CA ALA A 233 -25.28 8.70 15.66
C ALA A 233 -26.79 8.85 15.42
N HIS A 234 -27.26 8.71 14.16
CA HIS A 234 -28.70 8.75 13.83
C HIS A 234 -29.50 7.71 14.61
N TYR A 235 -28.95 6.54 14.88
CA TYR A 235 -29.57 5.47 15.67
C TYR A 235 -29.21 5.53 17.17
N GLY A 236 -28.49 6.58 17.61
CA GLY A 236 -28.09 6.77 19.02
C GLY A 236 -26.83 6.02 19.42
N GLY A 237 -26.10 5.44 18.47
CA GLY A 237 -24.80 4.80 18.69
C GLY A 237 -23.67 5.84 18.72
N SER A 238 -22.67 5.60 19.57
CA SER A 238 -21.40 6.36 19.60
C SER A 238 -20.25 5.35 19.73
N PRO A 239 -19.81 4.77 18.61
CA PRO A 239 -18.81 3.72 18.68
C PRO A 239 -17.42 4.25 19.03
N VAL A 240 -16.70 3.44 19.81
CA VAL A 240 -15.27 3.61 20.06
C VAL A 240 -14.51 2.88 18.96
N PHE A 241 -13.51 3.55 18.39
CA PHE A 241 -12.70 3.00 17.31
C PHE A 241 -11.42 2.38 17.85
N ALA A 242 -11.14 1.17 17.41
CA ALA A 242 -9.93 0.43 17.70
C ALA A 242 -9.19 0.17 16.38
N GLY A 243 -7.97 0.68 16.22
CA GLY A 243 -7.12 0.39 15.08
C GLY A 243 -6.08 -0.65 15.44
N ALA A 244 -5.85 -1.63 14.57
CA ALA A 244 -4.67 -2.47 14.57
C ALA A 244 -3.81 -2.10 13.35
N SER A 245 -2.53 -1.82 13.58
CA SER A 245 -1.64 -1.34 12.54
C SER A 245 -0.23 -1.92 12.72
N ALA A 246 0.55 -1.99 11.64
CA ALA A 246 2.00 -2.00 11.77
C ALA A 246 2.50 -0.67 12.37
N THR A 247 3.77 -0.59 12.69
CA THR A 247 4.40 0.66 13.15
C THR A 247 4.17 1.80 12.13
N SER A 248 3.97 3.02 12.61
CA SER A 248 3.73 4.24 11.83
C SER A 248 4.44 5.42 12.53
N GLY A 249 4.79 6.47 11.79
CA GLY A 249 5.50 7.63 12.30
C GLY A 249 4.69 8.41 13.35
N ASP A 250 3.47 8.80 13.02
CA ASP A 250 2.49 9.38 13.96
C ASP A 250 1.16 8.60 13.86
N PRO A 251 1.06 7.46 14.58
CA PRO A 251 -0.13 6.63 14.50
C PRO A 251 -1.39 7.30 15.05
N ALA A 252 -1.26 8.17 16.06
CA ALA A 252 -2.41 8.88 16.63
C ALA A 252 -3.02 9.87 15.63
N ALA A 253 -2.19 10.71 15.01
CA ALA A 253 -2.64 11.69 14.01
C ALA A 253 -3.22 10.99 12.77
N SER A 254 -2.55 9.97 12.25
CA SER A 254 -3.00 9.20 11.08
C SER A 254 -4.33 8.52 11.32
N PHE A 255 -4.50 7.88 12.48
CA PHE A 255 -5.75 7.21 12.83
C PHE A 255 -6.88 8.20 13.12
N ALA A 256 -6.59 9.33 13.78
CA ALA A 256 -7.57 10.39 14.00
C ALA A 256 -8.12 10.94 12.67
N ARG A 257 -7.25 11.21 11.69
CA ARG A 257 -7.67 11.60 10.32
C ARG A 257 -8.55 10.54 9.67
N LEU A 258 -8.17 9.26 9.79
CA LEU A 258 -8.92 8.15 9.21
C LEU A 258 -10.34 8.05 9.79
N ILE A 259 -10.50 8.16 11.10
CA ILE A 259 -11.82 8.02 11.76
C ILE A 259 -12.60 9.33 11.87
N GLY A 260 -12.02 10.47 11.46
CA GLY A 260 -12.64 11.79 11.58
C GLY A 260 -12.78 12.25 13.04
N SER A 261 -11.73 12.10 13.84
CA SER A 261 -11.65 12.49 15.25
C SER A 261 -10.49 13.46 15.46
N ARG A 262 -10.37 14.03 16.65
CA ARG A 262 -9.22 14.85 17.05
C ARG A 262 -8.09 13.91 17.53
N GLN A 263 -6.85 14.34 17.32
CA GLN A 263 -5.68 13.52 17.69
C GLN A 263 -5.66 13.23 19.21
N GLU A 264 -6.07 14.19 20.04
CA GLU A 264 -6.08 14.06 21.50
C GLU A 264 -7.09 13.01 21.99
N GLU A 265 -8.06 12.61 21.17
CA GLU A 265 -9.04 11.58 21.47
C GLU A 265 -8.53 10.16 21.19
N VAL A 266 -7.33 10.04 20.58
CA VAL A 266 -6.73 8.78 20.16
C VAL A 266 -5.51 8.47 21.00
N LEU A 267 -5.52 7.33 21.70
CA LEU A 267 -4.32 6.78 22.33
C LEU A 267 -3.55 5.93 21.33
N ALA A 268 -2.30 6.26 21.08
CA ALA A 268 -1.38 5.39 20.35
C ALA A 268 -0.64 4.47 21.33
N VAL A 269 -0.75 3.16 21.12
CA VAL A 269 0.02 2.14 21.85
C VAL A 269 1.06 1.58 20.91
N THR A 270 2.32 1.96 21.11
CA THR A 270 3.45 1.67 20.22
C THR A 270 4.48 0.74 20.83
N GLU A 271 4.51 0.62 22.16
CA GLU A 271 5.44 -0.25 22.84
C GLU A 271 5.01 -1.70 22.79
N ASP A 272 5.68 -2.50 22.01
CA ASP A 272 5.38 -3.92 21.86
C ASP A 272 5.93 -4.74 23.05
N GLY A 273 5.04 -5.43 23.76
CA GLY A 273 5.36 -6.32 24.88
C GLY A 273 5.42 -7.80 24.50
N SER A 274 5.24 -8.17 23.23
CA SER A 274 5.33 -9.56 22.80
C SER A 274 6.78 -10.05 22.74
N PRO A 275 7.06 -11.37 22.96
CA PRO A 275 8.37 -11.92 22.77
C PRO A 275 8.73 -11.96 21.28
N HIS A 276 9.99 -11.80 20.98
CA HIS A 276 10.52 -11.89 19.63
C HIS A 276 11.87 -12.61 19.64
N ALA A 277 12.07 -13.56 18.76
CA ALA A 277 13.37 -14.18 18.53
C ALA A 277 14.31 -13.21 17.77
N PRO A 278 15.63 -13.36 17.88
CA PRO A 278 16.55 -12.52 17.12
C PRO A 278 16.39 -12.81 15.61
N VAL A 279 16.49 -11.76 14.79
CA VAL A 279 16.47 -11.87 13.32
C VAL A 279 17.71 -11.21 12.75
N ASP A 280 18.46 -11.93 11.93
CA ASP A 280 19.57 -11.39 11.17
C ASP A 280 19.06 -10.91 9.82
N ILE A 281 19.36 -9.66 9.50
CA ILE A 281 18.97 -8.99 8.27
C ILE A 281 20.21 -8.77 7.44
N TYR A 282 20.18 -9.29 6.22
CA TYR A 282 21.26 -9.19 5.23
C TYR A 282 20.83 -8.23 4.14
N LEU A 283 21.55 -7.13 3.97
CA LEU A 283 21.38 -6.24 2.83
C LEU A 283 22.25 -6.77 1.70
N TRP A 284 21.58 -7.21 0.64
CA TRP A 284 22.16 -7.96 -0.47
C TRP A 284 22.07 -7.16 -1.76
N GLU A 285 23.19 -6.92 -2.40
CA GLU A 285 23.26 -6.26 -3.69
C GLU A 285 23.28 -7.29 -4.82
N SER A 286 22.39 -7.15 -5.81
CA SER A 286 22.44 -7.99 -7.00
C SER A 286 23.75 -7.77 -7.76
N SER A 287 24.38 -8.86 -8.21
CA SER A 287 25.62 -8.83 -8.98
C SER A 287 25.42 -8.11 -10.29
N TYR A 288 26.49 -7.57 -10.88
CA TYR A 288 26.44 -7.00 -12.21
C TYR A 288 26.31 -8.09 -13.29
N SER A 289 25.54 -7.81 -14.32
CA SER A 289 25.36 -8.63 -15.50
C SER A 289 26.51 -8.36 -16.51
N GLU A 290 26.77 -9.32 -17.38
CA GLU A 290 27.63 -9.10 -18.55
C GLU A 290 26.92 -8.27 -19.64
N LEU A 291 25.60 -8.06 -19.51
CA LEU A 291 24.80 -7.26 -20.43
C LEU A 291 24.88 -5.78 -20.04
N SER A 292 24.92 -4.91 -21.05
CA SER A 292 24.81 -3.44 -20.87
C SER A 292 23.42 -2.96 -21.20
N GLY A 293 23.00 -1.89 -20.52
CA GLY A 293 21.74 -1.18 -20.76
C GLY A 293 21.87 -0.07 -21.79
N ASP A 294 20.88 0.83 -21.82
CA ASP A 294 20.87 2.02 -22.67
C ASP A 294 22.13 2.87 -22.42
N GLY A 295 22.87 3.21 -23.48
CA GLY A 295 24.10 4.02 -23.40
C GLY A 295 25.28 3.31 -22.72
N ASP A 296 25.39 1.98 -22.86
CA ASP A 296 26.41 1.12 -22.23
C ASP A 296 26.41 1.18 -20.70
N ALA A 297 25.27 1.56 -20.08
CA ALA A 297 25.12 1.57 -18.63
C ALA A 297 25.29 0.16 -18.03
N PRO A 298 26.01 0.01 -16.91
CA PRO A 298 26.12 -1.28 -16.23
C PRO A 298 24.74 -1.70 -15.70
N LEU A 299 24.32 -2.92 -16.01
CA LEU A 299 23.08 -3.51 -15.50
C LEU A 299 23.39 -4.53 -14.43
N LYS A 300 22.59 -4.55 -13.39
CA LYS A 300 22.60 -5.64 -12.39
C LYS A 300 21.87 -6.86 -12.93
N ARG A 301 22.19 -8.04 -12.39
CA ARG A 301 21.41 -9.26 -12.65
C ARG A 301 19.94 -9.02 -12.24
N SER A 302 19.04 -9.68 -12.98
CA SER A 302 17.63 -9.56 -12.70
C SER A 302 17.33 -9.92 -11.23
N LEU A 303 16.63 -9.04 -10.53
CA LEU A 303 16.17 -9.24 -9.16
C LEU A 303 15.45 -10.59 -8.97
N THR A 304 14.70 -11.03 -10.00
CA THR A 304 13.97 -12.31 -9.99
C THR A 304 14.93 -13.51 -9.99
N VAL A 305 16.03 -13.42 -10.74
CA VAL A 305 17.04 -14.48 -10.80
C VAL A 305 17.83 -14.54 -9.50
N GLU A 306 18.27 -13.38 -8.98
CA GLU A 306 18.99 -13.32 -7.72
C GLU A 306 18.17 -13.86 -6.53
N ALA A 307 16.89 -13.51 -6.48
CA ALA A 307 15.98 -14.04 -5.46
C ALA A 307 15.70 -15.54 -5.63
N ALA A 308 15.69 -16.04 -6.87
CA ALA A 308 15.53 -17.48 -7.13
C ALA A 308 16.78 -18.28 -6.70
N ASP A 309 17.97 -17.77 -6.97
CA ASP A 309 19.23 -18.40 -6.55
C ASP A 309 19.28 -18.49 -5.01
N LEU A 310 18.99 -17.39 -4.29
CA LEU A 310 18.92 -17.40 -2.83
C LEU A 310 17.88 -18.38 -2.29
N LEU A 311 16.67 -18.43 -2.91
CA LEU A 311 15.63 -19.38 -2.51
C LEU A 311 16.10 -20.81 -2.71
N THR A 312 16.77 -21.11 -3.84
CA THR A 312 17.31 -22.43 -4.16
C THR A 312 18.37 -22.86 -3.13
N ASP A 313 19.33 -21.99 -2.81
CA ASP A 313 20.41 -22.29 -1.87
C ASP A 313 19.88 -22.54 -0.46
N LEU A 314 18.94 -21.68 0.01
CA LEU A 314 18.31 -21.84 1.31
C LEU A 314 17.47 -23.11 1.42
N VAL A 315 16.70 -23.46 0.38
CA VAL A 315 15.91 -24.70 0.33
C VAL A 315 16.82 -25.92 0.28
N THR A 316 17.91 -25.86 -0.49
CA THR A 316 18.92 -26.93 -0.55
C THR A 316 19.57 -27.17 0.82
N ALA A 317 19.79 -26.11 1.59
CA ALA A 317 20.27 -26.19 2.96
C ALA A 317 19.19 -26.64 3.98
N GLY A 318 17.95 -26.90 3.53
CA GLY A 318 16.86 -27.41 4.35
C GLY A 318 16.08 -26.31 5.09
N HIS A 319 16.28 -25.02 4.76
CA HIS A 319 15.57 -23.90 5.37
C HIS A 319 14.22 -23.65 4.73
N ARG A 320 13.16 -23.53 5.56
CA ARG A 320 11.84 -23.08 5.08
C ARG A 320 11.91 -21.58 4.78
N THR A 321 11.74 -21.25 3.50
CA THR A 321 12.01 -19.92 2.99
C THR A 321 10.80 -19.35 2.22
N LEU A 322 10.48 -18.08 2.49
CA LEU A 322 9.46 -17.33 1.76
C LEU A 322 10.14 -16.18 1.01
N ALA A 323 9.97 -16.14 -0.32
CA ALA A 323 10.50 -15.07 -1.15
C ALA A 323 9.36 -14.12 -1.59
N PHE A 324 9.45 -12.85 -1.23
CA PHE A 324 8.51 -11.81 -1.63
C PHE A 324 9.00 -11.05 -2.86
N ILE A 325 8.08 -10.79 -3.80
CA ILE A 325 8.31 -9.89 -4.93
C ILE A 325 7.00 -9.18 -5.31
N LYS A 326 7.06 -7.91 -5.76
CA LYS A 326 5.87 -7.11 -6.07
C LYS A 326 5.00 -7.70 -7.19
N SER A 327 5.61 -8.27 -8.24
CA SER A 327 4.88 -8.70 -9.42
C SER A 327 4.42 -10.17 -9.36
N ARG A 328 3.20 -10.43 -9.82
CA ARG A 328 2.66 -11.81 -9.95
C ARG A 328 3.53 -12.69 -10.85
N ARG A 329 3.97 -12.14 -12.00
CA ARG A 329 4.89 -12.82 -12.92
C ARG A 329 6.23 -13.10 -12.26
N GLY A 330 6.75 -12.16 -11.44
CA GLY A 330 7.99 -12.37 -10.70
C GLY A 330 7.91 -13.55 -9.74
N ALA A 331 6.83 -13.67 -8.97
CA ALA A 331 6.63 -14.79 -8.05
C ALA A 331 6.61 -16.15 -8.78
N GLU A 332 5.88 -16.24 -9.89
CA GLU A 332 5.85 -17.45 -10.73
C GLU A 332 7.23 -17.77 -11.33
N THR A 333 7.95 -16.72 -11.76
CA THR A 333 9.29 -16.91 -12.35
C THR A 333 10.31 -17.35 -11.32
N ILE A 334 10.29 -16.77 -10.08
CA ILE A 334 11.17 -17.24 -8.99
C ILE A 334 10.91 -18.71 -8.69
N ALA A 335 9.64 -19.09 -8.47
CA ALA A 335 9.30 -20.49 -8.17
C ALA A 335 9.72 -21.45 -9.28
N ARG A 336 9.51 -21.08 -10.57
CA ARG A 336 9.91 -21.90 -11.71
C ARG A 336 11.43 -22.06 -11.79
N ILE A 337 12.19 -20.96 -11.72
CA ILE A 337 13.67 -21.01 -11.78
C ILE A 337 14.20 -21.87 -10.63
N SER A 338 13.74 -21.62 -9.40
CA SER A 338 14.17 -22.40 -8.23
C SER A 338 13.82 -23.88 -8.36
N SER A 339 12.63 -24.22 -8.88
CA SER A 339 12.24 -25.61 -9.11
C SER A 339 13.10 -26.29 -10.17
N GLU A 340 13.44 -25.59 -11.26
CA GLU A 340 14.35 -26.07 -12.31
C GLU A 340 15.76 -26.33 -11.76
N GLN A 341 16.33 -25.39 -11.00
CA GLN A 341 17.64 -25.53 -10.37
C GLN A 341 17.67 -26.67 -9.32
N LEU A 342 16.64 -26.76 -8.49
CA LEU A 342 16.52 -27.83 -7.49
C LEU A 342 16.37 -29.22 -8.14
N ALA A 343 15.73 -29.32 -9.30
CA ALA A 343 15.60 -30.57 -10.02
C ALA A 343 16.95 -31.14 -10.48
N GLU A 344 17.94 -30.30 -10.69
CA GLU A 344 19.33 -30.73 -10.99
C GLU A 344 20.03 -31.33 -9.77
N VAL A 345 19.58 -30.95 -8.56
CA VAL A 345 20.15 -31.45 -7.28
C VAL A 345 19.34 -32.63 -6.76
N ASP A 346 18.03 -32.46 -6.61
CA ASP A 346 17.09 -33.47 -6.13
C ASP A 346 15.66 -33.18 -6.63
N ALA A 347 15.09 -34.11 -7.40
CA ALA A 347 13.74 -33.98 -7.93
C ALA A 347 12.64 -33.89 -6.84
N ASP A 348 12.90 -34.36 -5.61
CA ASP A 348 11.98 -34.27 -4.50
C ASP A 348 11.98 -32.83 -3.92
N LEU A 349 13.13 -32.17 -3.87
CA LEU A 349 13.22 -30.77 -3.48
C LEU A 349 12.52 -29.85 -4.48
N ALA A 350 12.62 -30.12 -5.78
CA ALA A 350 11.93 -29.35 -6.81
C ALA A 350 10.41 -29.28 -6.61
N ARG A 351 9.80 -30.35 -6.11
CA ARG A 351 8.35 -30.43 -5.81
C ARG A 351 7.96 -29.71 -4.51
N ARG A 352 8.93 -29.29 -3.71
CA ARG A 352 8.73 -28.58 -2.44
C ARG A 352 8.83 -27.07 -2.58
N VAL A 353 8.82 -26.53 -3.82
CA VAL A 353 8.78 -25.12 -4.12
C VAL A 353 7.51 -24.79 -4.91
N ALA A 354 6.83 -23.70 -4.54
CA ALA A 354 5.62 -23.25 -5.21
C ALA A 354 5.56 -21.73 -5.31
N ALA A 355 4.74 -21.22 -6.25
CA ALA A 355 4.32 -19.83 -6.27
C ALA A 355 3.02 -19.64 -5.49
N TYR A 356 2.84 -18.45 -4.87
CA TYR A 356 1.60 -18.04 -4.22
C TYR A 356 1.20 -16.64 -4.65
N ARG A 357 -0.04 -16.43 -5.07
CA ARG A 357 -0.55 -15.11 -5.46
C ARG A 357 -2.08 -14.99 -5.30
N SER A 358 -2.57 -13.79 -5.21
CA SER A 358 -3.98 -13.46 -4.99
C SER A 358 -4.96 -13.92 -6.09
N GLY A 359 -4.45 -14.35 -7.26
CA GLY A 359 -5.29 -14.80 -8.39
C GLY A 359 -5.60 -16.29 -8.41
N TYR A 360 -5.12 -17.07 -7.45
CA TYR A 360 -5.43 -18.50 -7.35
C TYR A 360 -6.82 -18.72 -6.75
N LEU A 361 -7.44 -19.86 -7.05
CA LEU A 361 -8.69 -20.29 -6.43
C LEU A 361 -8.53 -20.40 -4.91
N LYS A 362 -9.63 -20.24 -4.20
CA LYS A 362 -9.61 -20.27 -2.72
C LYS A 362 -9.11 -21.60 -2.17
N GLU A 363 -9.50 -22.69 -2.83
CA GLU A 363 -9.11 -24.06 -2.48
C GLU A 363 -7.61 -24.28 -2.70
N GLU A 364 -7.08 -23.84 -3.85
CA GLU A 364 -5.66 -23.91 -4.18
C GLU A 364 -4.80 -23.13 -3.18
N ARG A 365 -5.24 -21.93 -2.79
CA ARG A 365 -4.53 -21.12 -1.79
C ARG A 365 -4.46 -21.80 -0.44
N ARG A 366 -5.58 -22.37 0.04
CA ARG A 366 -5.62 -23.11 1.31
C ARG A 366 -4.69 -24.33 1.28
N GLU A 367 -4.67 -25.07 0.18
CA GLU A 367 -3.78 -26.23 0.03
C GLU A 367 -2.30 -25.81 0.12
N LEU A 368 -1.91 -24.70 -0.52
CA LEU A 368 -0.55 -24.15 -0.44
C LEU A 368 -0.21 -23.67 0.98
N GLU A 369 -1.13 -23.00 1.66
CA GLU A 369 -0.99 -22.51 3.03
C GLU A 369 -0.80 -23.69 4.00
N ASP A 370 -1.61 -24.74 3.88
CA ASP A 370 -1.50 -25.95 4.69
C ASP A 370 -0.20 -26.69 4.38
N ALA A 371 0.18 -26.80 3.11
CA ALA A 371 1.43 -27.44 2.70
C ALA A 371 2.67 -26.71 3.27
N LEU A 372 2.63 -25.37 3.35
CA LEU A 372 3.70 -24.57 3.94
C LEU A 372 3.70 -24.72 5.47
N ARG A 373 2.54 -24.69 6.10
CA ARG A 373 2.39 -24.84 7.56
C ARG A 373 2.86 -26.23 8.04
N GLU A 374 2.53 -27.27 7.30
CA GLU A 374 2.92 -28.66 7.60
C GLU A 374 4.37 -28.97 7.22
N GLY A 375 5.06 -28.06 6.51
CA GLY A 375 6.44 -28.27 6.05
C GLY A 375 6.57 -29.20 4.84
N ARG A 376 5.46 -29.48 4.13
CA ARG A 376 5.48 -30.17 2.83
C ARG A 376 6.15 -29.28 1.77
N LEU A 377 5.90 -27.97 1.81
CA LEU A 377 6.66 -26.98 1.05
C LEU A 377 7.83 -26.44 1.91
N LEU A 378 8.98 -26.28 1.27
CA LEU A 378 10.17 -25.64 1.84
C LEU A 378 10.38 -24.23 1.28
N GLY A 379 10.03 -24.00 0.01
CA GLY A 379 10.16 -22.70 -0.65
C GLY A 379 8.83 -22.21 -1.18
N VAL A 380 8.51 -20.94 -0.93
CA VAL A 380 7.36 -20.30 -1.56
C VAL A 380 7.77 -18.93 -2.08
N ALA A 381 7.53 -18.67 -3.37
CA ALA A 381 7.65 -17.33 -3.93
C ALA A 381 6.28 -16.66 -3.96
N SER A 382 6.16 -15.48 -3.34
CA SER A 382 4.87 -14.81 -3.15
C SER A 382 4.89 -13.34 -3.55
N THR A 383 3.73 -12.86 -3.99
CA THR A 383 3.44 -11.42 -3.94
C THR A 383 3.15 -10.99 -2.48
N PRO A 384 2.97 -9.67 -2.17
CA PRO A 384 2.55 -9.24 -0.83
C PRO A 384 1.26 -9.90 -0.30
N ALA A 385 0.65 -10.83 -1.04
CA ALA A 385 -0.52 -11.58 -0.60
C ALA A 385 -0.28 -12.42 0.68
N LEU A 386 0.96 -12.87 0.94
CA LEU A 386 1.37 -13.54 2.19
C LEU A 386 1.95 -12.60 3.25
N GLU A 387 1.95 -11.29 2.98
CA GLU A 387 2.39 -10.28 3.94
C GLU A 387 1.37 -10.10 5.07
N LEU A 388 0.08 -10.18 4.75
CA LEU A 388 -1.04 -9.92 5.65
C LEU A 388 -1.92 -11.15 5.88
N GLY A 389 -2.37 -11.33 7.12
CA GLY A 389 -3.57 -12.10 7.46
C GLY A 389 -3.46 -13.62 7.47
N ILE A 390 -2.33 -14.21 7.16
CA ILE A 390 -2.19 -15.67 7.20
C ILE A 390 -1.19 -16.03 8.29
N ASP A 391 -1.56 -16.98 9.15
CA ASP A 391 -0.66 -17.49 10.20
C ASP A 391 0.39 -18.44 9.58
N ILE A 392 1.30 -17.84 8.84
CA ILE A 392 2.54 -18.43 8.36
C ILE A 392 3.68 -17.74 9.12
N SER A 393 3.75 -18.00 10.40
CA SER A 393 4.86 -17.58 11.25
C SER A 393 5.88 -18.72 11.40
N GLY A 394 7.11 -18.38 11.73
CA GLY A 394 8.12 -19.36 12.06
C GLY A 394 8.81 -20.00 10.86
N LEU A 395 9.02 -19.24 9.79
CA LEU A 395 9.92 -19.59 8.70
C LEU A 395 11.38 -19.41 9.14
N ASP A 396 12.28 -20.19 8.58
CA ASP A 396 13.71 -20.07 8.88
C ASP A 396 14.30 -18.82 8.21
N ALA A 397 13.87 -18.54 6.97
CA ALA A 397 14.34 -17.39 6.20
C ALA A 397 13.25 -16.70 5.40
N VAL A 398 13.45 -15.41 5.12
CA VAL A 398 12.65 -14.60 4.22
C VAL A 398 13.56 -13.88 3.23
N VAL A 399 13.20 -13.89 1.95
CA VAL A 399 13.86 -13.12 0.89
C VAL A 399 12.90 -12.02 0.41
N ILE A 400 13.32 -10.77 0.47
CA ILE A 400 12.55 -9.61 0.05
C ILE A 400 13.21 -9.05 -1.20
N ALA A 401 12.62 -9.34 -2.37
CA ALA A 401 13.13 -8.96 -3.67
C ALA A 401 12.66 -7.55 -4.06
N GLY A 402 13.55 -6.57 -3.89
CA GLY A 402 13.30 -5.14 -4.02
C GLY A 402 12.53 -4.55 -2.85
N TRP A 403 12.59 -3.22 -2.71
CA TRP A 403 11.88 -2.52 -1.64
C TRP A 403 10.36 -2.72 -1.76
N PRO A 404 9.65 -3.16 -0.71
CA PRO A 404 8.21 -3.48 -0.81
C PRO A 404 7.29 -2.26 -0.92
N GLY A 405 7.84 -1.06 -0.86
CA GLY A 405 7.12 0.20 -1.00
C GLY A 405 7.12 1.03 0.28
N THR A 406 7.07 0.41 1.46
CA THR A 406 7.12 1.10 2.76
C THR A 406 7.95 0.32 3.77
N ARG A 407 8.45 1.02 4.79
CA ARG A 407 9.08 0.37 5.96
C ARG A 407 8.11 -0.54 6.70
N ALA A 408 6.84 -0.15 6.80
CA ALA A 408 5.79 -0.97 7.40
C ALA A 408 5.71 -2.35 6.71
N SER A 409 5.63 -2.37 5.38
CA SER A 409 5.61 -3.59 4.57
C SER A 409 6.90 -4.41 4.72
N PHE A 410 8.05 -3.72 4.72
CA PHE A 410 9.35 -4.36 4.94
C PHE A 410 9.40 -5.11 6.28
N PHE A 411 9.03 -4.45 7.38
CA PHE A 411 9.01 -5.08 8.70
C PHE A 411 7.90 -6.14 8.84
N GLN A 412 6.81 -6.06 8.09
CA GLN A 412 5.79 -7.10 8.05
C GLN A 412 6.27 -8.36 7.35
N GLN A 413 6.94 -8.22 6.21
CA GLN A 413 7.56 -9.33 5.50
C GLN A 413 8.69 -9.95 6.33
N LEU A 414 9.54 -9.12 6.92
CA LEU A 414 10.61 -9.53 7.83
C LEU A 414 10.07 -10.31 9.04
N GLY A 415 8.94 -9.88 9.60
CA GLY A 415 8.29 -10.52 10.74
C GLY A 415 7.77 -11.94 10.46
N ARG A 416 7.84 -12.42 9.24
CA ARG A 416 7.58 -13.83 8.89
C ARG A 416 8.78 -14.74 9.20
N ALA A 417 10.00 -14.18 9.33
CA ALA A 417 11.20 -14.91 9.71
C ALA A 417 11.28 -15.13 11.22
N GLY A 418 11.80 -16.27 11.62
CA GLY A 418 12.01 -16.65 13.03
C GLY A 418 10.85 -17.46 13.61
N ARG A 419 11.17 -18.67 14.09
CA ARG A 419 10.24 -19.51 14.86
C ARG A 419 10.23 -19.06 16.32
N SER A 420 9.21 -19.47 17.06
CA SER A 420 9.13 -19.25 18.51
C SER A 420 10.43 -19.70 19.19
N GLY A 421 11.27 -18.74 19.58
CA GLY A 421 12.55 -18.98 20.25
C GLY A 421 13.74 -19.36 19.34
N GLN A 422 13.59 -19.44 18.01
CA GLN A 422 14.68 -19.72 17.07
C GLN A 422 15.04 -18.47 16.26
N ARG A 423 16.35 -18.26 16.05
CA ARG A 423 16.89 -17.17 15.23
C ARG A 423 16.37 -17.25 13.79
N GLY A 424 15.88 -16.16 13.26
CA GLY A 424 15.44 -16.03 11.88
C GLY A 424 16.47 -15.31 11.00
N ALA A 425 16.30 -15.44 9.66
CA ALA A 425 17.11 -14.76 8.67
C ALA A 425 16.21 -13.99 7.69
N ALA A 426 16.61 -12.78 7.31
CA ALA A 426 15.90 -12.00 6.28
C ALA A 426 16.91 -11.39 5.31
N PHE A 427 16.65 -11.53 4.02
CA PHE A 427 17.46 -10.99 2.95
C PHE A 427 16.70 -9.88 2.25
N PHE A 428 17.22 -8.66 2.28
CA PHE A 428 16.77 -7.60 1.39
C PHE A 428 17.66 -7.60 0.16
N VAL A 429 17.12 -8.04 -0.96
CA VAL A 429 17.83 -8.09 -2.25
C VAL A 429 17.50 -6.80 -3.00
N ALA A 430 18.48 -5.91 -3.10
CA ALA A 430 18.32 -4.63 -3.77
C ALA A 430 18.31 -4.82 -5.29
N GLY A 431 17.28 -4.25 -5.93
CA GLY A 431 17.13 -4.20 -7.37
C GLY A 431 17.95 -3.09 -8.02
N ASP A 432 17.77 -2.97 -9.33
CA ASP A 432 18.35 -1.88 -10.12
C ASP A 432 17.37 -0.68 -10.15
N ASP A 433 17.32 0.03 -9.03
CA ASP A 433 16.38 1.12 -8.75
C ASP A 433 17.02 2.16 -7.80
N PRO A 434 16.78 3.48 -7.96
CA PRO A 434 17.39 4.51 -7.13
C PRO A 434 17.09 4.37 -5.64
N LEU A 435 15.87 3.96 -5.27
CA LEU A 435 15.48 3.77 -3.88
C LEU A 435 16.21 2.59 -3.25
N ASP A 436 16.25 1.44 -3.95
CA ASP A 436 16.95 0.25 -3.47
C ASP A 436 18.46 0.53 -3.29
N ALA A 437 19.07 1.25 -4.25
CA ALA A 437 20.47 1.67 -4.17
C ALA A 437 20.73 2.61 -2.99
N TYR A 438 19.84 3.57 -2.74
CA TYR A 438 19.94 4.46 -1.58
C TYR A 438 19.87 3.68 -0.27
N LEU A 439 18.87 2.82 -0.11
CA LEU A 439 18.67 2.02 1.12
C LEU A 439 19.82 1.05 1.40
N LEU A 440 20.45 0.54 0.35
CA LEU A 440 21.63 -0.32 0.50
C LEU A 440 22.85 0.45 1.02
N ASN A 441 23.02 1.71 0.57
CA ASN A 441 24.13 2.57 0.99
C ASN A 441 23.84 3.31 2.31
N HIS A 442 22.57 3.45 2.69
CA HIS A 442 22.09 4.14 3.87
C HIS A 442 21.19 3.24 4.73
N PRO A 443 21.73 2.19 5.37
CA PRO A 443 20.92 1.24 6.15
C PRO A 443 20.22 1.90 7.34
N GLU A 444 20.73 3.03 7.86
CA GLU A 444 20.06 3.86 8.86
C GLU A 444 18.68 4.35 8.39
N ALA A 445 18.49 4.57 7.10
CA ALA A 445 17.21 4.95 6.53
C ALA A 445 16.16 3.82 6.65
N ILE A 446 16.56 2.57 6.75
CA ILE A 446 15.67 1.45 7.02
C ILE A 446 15.38 1.32 8.52
N PHE A 447 16.44 1.34 9.35
CA PHE A 447 16.40 0.86 10.73
C PHE A 447 16.27 1.95 11.79
N GLU A 448 16.70 3.19 11.50
CA GLU A 448 16.80 4.27 12.48
C GLU A 448 15.84 5.44 12.18
N THR A 449 15.29 5.46 10.98
CA THR A 449 14.27 6.44 10.58
C THR A 449 12.88 5.95 10.99
N ARG A 450 12.01 6.89 11.39
CA ARG A 450 10.60 6.60 11.66
C ARG A 450 9.92 6.04 10.41
N VAL A 451 8.95 5.15 10.63
CA VAL A 451 8.11 4.65 9.54
C VAL A 451 7.31 5.81 8.93
N GLU A 452 7.05 5.75 7.65
CA GLU A 452 6.34 6.78 6.90
C GLU A 452 4.91 6.99 7.45
N ASP A 453 4.46 8.25 7.44
CA ASP A 453 3.08 8.57 7.77
C ASP A 453 2.14 8.16 6.61
N ALA A 454 0.97 7.65 6.96
CA ALA A 454 -0.06 7.39 5.97
C ALA A 454 -0.62 8.72 5.45
N VAL A 455 -0.27 9.08 4.21
CA VAL A 455 -0.79 10.27 3.54
C VAL A 455 -2.21 9.99 3.07
N THR A 456 -3.14 10.89 3.40
CA THR A 456 -4.54 10.85 2.95
C THR A 456 -5.07 12.27 2.80
N ASP A 457 -5.87 12.52 1.75
CA ASP A 457 -6.58 13.78 1.54
C ASP A 457 -8.09 13.55 1.37
N PRO A 458 -8.86 13.47 2.47
CA PRO A 458 -10.31 13.34 2.40
C PRO A 458 -11.03 14.63 1.95
N ALA A 459 -10.31 15.76 1.82
CA ALA A 459 -10.85 17.01 1.28
C ALA A 459 -10.80 17.07 -0.25
N ASN A 460 -10.06 16.18 -0.91
CA ASN A 460 -10.01 16.10 -2.37
C ASN A 460 -11.44 16.03 -2.95
N PRO A 461 -11.88 17.00 -3.79
CA PRO A 461 -13.25 17.06 -4.27
C PRO A 461 -13.66 15.86 -5.14
N HIS A 462 -12.73 15.24 -5.86
CA HIS A 462 -12.98 14.05 -6.67
C HIS A 462 -13.27 12.81 -5.80
N VAL A 463 -12.68 12.74 -4.61
CA VAL A 463 -12.96 11.70 -3.62
C VAL A 463 -14.19 12.05 -2.79
N ALA A 464 -14.34 13.31 -2.37
CA ALA A 464 -15.40 13.76 -1.48
C ALA A 464 -16.78 13.81 -2.14
N ALA A 465 -16.88 14.25 -3.41
CA ALA A 465 -18.16 14.44 -4.09
C ALA A 465 -19.05 13.18 -4.09
N PRO A 466 -18.60 11.99 -4.56
CA PRO A 466 -19.43 10.79 -4.53
C PRO A 466 -19.81 10.37 -3.11
N HIS A 467 -18.94 10.61 -2.10
CA HIS A 467 -19.28 10.33 -0.70
C HIS A 467 -20.34 11.28 -0.15
N LEU A 468 -20.32 12.56 -0.53
CA LEU A 468 -21.36 13.53 -0.15
C LEU A 468 -22.71 13.15 -0.77
N LEU A 469 -22.73 12.71 -2.02
CA LEU A 469 -23.92 12.20 -2.68
C LEU A 469 -24.49 10.96 -1.97
N ALA A 470 -23.62 10.01 -1.63
CA ALA A 470 -24.01 8.83 -0.87
C ALA A 470 -24.51 9.19 0.54
N ALA A 471 -23.84 10.08 1.24
CA ALA A 471 -24.27 10.58 2.55
C ALA A 471 -25.63 11.27 2.51
N ALA A 472 -25.91 12.07 1.45
CA ALA A 472 -27.20 12.74 1.25
C ALA A 472 -28.33 11.76 0.90
N GLN A 473 -28.03 10.65 0.23
CA GLN A 473 -28.98 9.57 -0.06
C GLN A 473 -29.29 8.73 1.19
N GLU A 474 -28.28 8.44 2.00
CA GLU A 474 -28.43 7.72 3.27
C GLU A 474 -29.30 8.51 4.25
N LEU A 475 -28.95 9.75 4.49
CA LEU A 475 -29.66 10.71 5.34
C LEU A 475 -29.46 12.12 4.74
N PRO A 476 -30.47 12.99 4.69
CA PRO A 476 -30.29 14.37 4.27
C PRO A 476 -29.19 15.05 5.09
N ILE A 477 -28.29 15.79 4.43
CA ILE A 477 -27.19 16.51 5.12
C ILE A 477 -27.77 17.80 5.70
N ALA A 478 -27.78 17.92 7.02
CA ALA A 478 -28.29 19.11 7.70
C ALA A 478 -27.34 20.34 7.48
N PRO A 479 -27.86 21.58 7.56
CA PRO A 479 -27.04 22.78 7.41
C PRO A 479 -25.88 22.84 8.43
N GLU A 480 -26.12 22.40 9.66
CA GLU A 480 -25.11 22.35 10.73
C GLU A 480 -24.01 21.32 10.45
N GLU A 481 -24.37 20.17 9.85
CA GLU A 481 -23.43 19.13 9.43
C GLU A 481 -22.53 19.61 8.28
N ALA A 482 -23.05 20.47 7.39
CA ALA A 482 -22.33 21.01 6.24
C ALA A 482 -21.18 21.97 6.64
N GLU A 483 -21.25 22.55 7.84
CA GLU A 483 -20.19 23.40 8.41
C GLU A 483 -19.18 22.61 9.25
N ASP A 484 -19.45 21.32 9.51
CA ASP A 484 -18.56 20.46 10.27
C ASP A 484 -17.46 19.87 9.35
N VAL A 485 -16.31 20.51 9.33
CA VAL A 485 -15.13 20.04 8.57
C VAL A 485 -14.60 18.69 9.07
N GLY A 486 -14.87 18.32 10.31
CA GLY A 486 -14.56 17.00 10.85
C GLY A 486 -15.42 15.90 10.20
N LEU A 487 -16.65 16.24 9.82
CA LEU A 487 -17.58 15.35 9.14
C LEU A 487 -17.46 15.43 7.61
N PHE A 488 -17.34 16.64 7.07
CA PHE A 488 -17.22 16.91 5.62
C PHE A 488 -16.01 17.81 5.34
N PRO A 489 -14.80 17.23 5.22
CA PRO A 489 -13.55 17.99 5.07
C PRO A 489 -13.52 18.91 3.84
N ALA A 490 -14.18 18.54 2.75
CA ALA A 490 -14.27 19.37 1.55
C ALA A 490 -15.16 20.63 1.75
N GLY A 491 -15.92 20.70 2.84
CA GLY A 491 -16.71 21.85 3.20
C GLY A 491 -17.99 22.05 2.39
N ARG A 492 -18.72 23.08 2.74
CA ARG A 492 -20.03 23.42 2.18
C ARG A 492 -20.00 23.76 0.70
N TRP A 493 -18.91 24.36 0.22
CA TRP A 493 -18.81 24.78 -1.19
C TRP A 493 -19.02 23.64 -2.16
N LEU A 494 -18.57 22.40 -1.82
CA LEU A 494 -18.76 21.23 -2.69
C LEU A 494 -20.23 20.80 -2.73
N LEU A 495 -20.96 20.92 -1.62
CA LEU A 495 -22.43 20.68 -1.61
C LEU A 495 -23.19 21.68 -2.49
N GLU A 496 -22.74 22.94 -2.50
CA GLU A 496 -23.33 23.99 -3.36
C GLU A 496 -23.02 23.70 -4.83
N ALA A 497 -21.77 23.35 -5.18
CA ALA A 497 -21.40 22.96 -6.52
C ALA A 497 -22.18 21.73 -7.03
N LEU A 498 -22.36 20.70 -6.21
CA LEU A 498 -23.18 19.53 -6.54
C LEU A 498 -24.68 19.86 -6.68
N THR A 499 -25.14 20.90 -6.00
CA THR A 499 -26.51 21.41 -6.13
C THR A 499 -26.69 22.14 -7.46
N GLU A 500 -25.72 22.97 -7.86
CA GLU A 500 -25.71 23.65 -9.15
C GLU A 500 -25.67 22.67 -10.34
N GLN A 501 -24.91 21.58 -10.18
CA GLN A 501 -24.84 20.49 -11.15
C GLN A 501 -26.11 19.61 -11.19
N GLY A 502 -27.07 19.83 -10.26
CA GLY A 502 -28.33 19.09 -10.22
C GLY A 502 -28.27 17.72 -9.55
N HIS A 503 -27.12 17.35 -8.93
CA HIS A 503 -26.98 16.09 -8.22
C HIS A 503 -27.58 16.12 -6.80
N LEU A 504 -27.69 17.32 -6.19
CA LEU A 504 -28.36 17.56 -4.93
C LEU A 504 -29.50 18.54 -5.08
N ARG A 505 -30.51 18.43 -4.20
CA ARG A 505 -31.60 19.39 -4.04
C ARG A 505 -31.54 20.02 -2.65
N ARG A 506 -31.35 21.34 -2.58
CA ARG A 506 -31.43 22.07 -1.31
C ARG A 506 -32.87 22.27 -0.87
N ARG A 507 -33.16 21.95 0.40
CA ARG A 507 -34.44 22.16 1.07
C ARG A 507 -34.19 22.85 2.42
N PRO A 508 -35.22 23.37 3.13
CA PRO A 508 -35.03 23.99 4.43
C PRO A 508 -34.32 23.09 5.48
N ARG A 509 -34.46 21.77 5.36
CA ARG A 509 -33.81 20.77 6.24
C ARG A 509 -32.44 20.31 5.81
N GLY A 510 -31.91 20.87 4.69
CA GLY A 510 -30.57 20.50 4.22
C GLY A 510 -30.54 20.06 2.76
N TRP A 511 -29.54 19.27 2.40
CA TRP A 511 -29.31 18.75 1.05
C TRP A 511 -29.79 17.31 0.93
N PHE A 512 -30.51 17.03 -0.17
CA PHE A 512 -31.10 15.75 -0.50
C PHE A 512 -30.53 15.27 -1.84
N PHE A 513 -30.28 13.98 -1.96
CA PHE A 513 -29.91 13.37 -3.24
C PHE A 513 -31.02 13.54 -4.28
N ALA A 514 -30.66 13.88 -5.52
CA ALA A 514 -31.65 14.34 -6.52
C ALA A 514 -32.14 13.26 -7.49
N HIS A 515 -31.47 12.07 -7.51
CA HIS A 515 -31.78 11.01 -8.49
C HIS A 515 -32.49 9.84 -7.79
N ASP A 516 -33.75 9.60 -8.15
CA ASP A 516 -34.62 8.62 -7.49
C ASP A 516 -34.25 7.16 -7.86
N ASP A 517 -33.74 6.92 -9.08
CA ASP A 517 -33.46 5.57 -9.62
C ASP A 517 -31.95 5.16 -9.54
N ALA A 518 -31.10 5.98 -8.95
CA ALA A 518 -29.66 5.73 -8.88
C ALA A 518 -29.20 5.42 -7.45
N SER A 519 -28.20 4.55 -7.32
CA SER A 519 -27.48 4.33 -6.06
C SER A 519 -26.22 5.22 -6.03
N ALA A 520 -26.25 6.27 -5.21
CA ALA A 520 -25.09 7.15 -5.05
C ALA A 520 -23.86 6.40 -4.50
N ALA A 521 -24.06 5.37 -3.68
CA ALA A 521 -22.97 4.53 -3.18
C ALA A 521 -22.25 3.77 -4.30
N ALA A 522 -22.89 3.48 -5.42
CA ALA A 522 -22.25 2.86 -6.58
C ALA A 522 -21.30 3.80 -7.33
N TRP A 523 -21.45 5.12 -7.13
CA TRP A 523 -20.54 6.13 -7.69
C TRP A 523 -19.25 6.27 -6.85
N VAL A 524 -19.27 5.80 -5.61
CA VAL A 524 -18.08 5.73 -4.75
C VAL A 524 -17.24 4.51 -5.14
N ARG A 525 -16.19 4.74 -5.88
CA ARG A 525 -15.27 3.70 -6.35
C ARG A 525 -14.00 3.71 -5.48
N LEU A 526 -13.97 2.88 -4.45
CA LEU A 526 -12.91 2.90 -3.44
C LEU A 526 -11.51 2.58 -3.98
N ARG A 527 -11.43 1.82 -5.09
CA ARG A 527 -10.16 1.27 -5.61
C ARG A 527 -9.85 1.69 -7.05
N SER A 528 -10.55 2.67 -7.59
CA SER A 528 -10.33 3.13 -8.98
C SER A 528 -9.77 4.54 -9.03
N ASP A 529 -9.04 4.83 -10.08
CA ASP A 529 -8.32 6.09 -10.34
C ASP A 529 -9.23 7.22 -10.85
N GLY A 530 -10.53 7.18 -10.54
CA GLY A 530 -11.51 8.23 -10.93
C GLY A 530 -12.20 8.03 -12.28
N GLY A 531 -11.71 7.12 -13.15
CA GLY A 531 -12.36 6.69 -14.39
C GLY A 531 -13.11 5.36 -14.23
N GLY A 532 -14.02 5.04 -15.18
CA GLY A 532 -14.61 3.69 -15.29
C GLY A 532 -13.54 2.66 -15.64
N PRO A 533 -13.65 1.40 -15.15
CA PRO A 533 -12.80 0.34 -15.67
C PRO A 533 -13.13 0.11 -17.14
N TYR A 534 -12.10 -0.16 -17.92
CA TYR A 534 -12.25 -0.69 -19.27
C TYR A 534 -12.38 -2.20 -19.19
N THR A 535 -13.42 -2.76 -19.80
CA THR A 535 -13.62 -4.21 -19.89
C THR A 535 -12.89 -4.75 -21.11
N ILE A 536 -12.02 -5.73 -20.90
CA ILE A 536 -11.25 -6.39 -21.96
C ILE A 536 -12.05 -7.60 -22.44
N VAL A 537 -12.41 -7.62 -23.73
CA VAL A 537 -13.29 -8.63 -24.33
C VAL A 537 -12.56 -9.32 -25.48
N ASP A 538 -12.58 -10.64 -25.48
CA ASP A 538 -12.08 -11.44 -26.61
C ASP A 538 -13.02 -11.28 -27.81
N ALA A 539 -12.49 -10.85 -28.95
CA ALA A 539 -13.27 -10.56 -30.16
C ALA A 539 -13.80 -11.86 -30.83
N GLU A 540 -13.22 -13.03 -30.55
CA GLU A 540 -13.65 -14.30 -31.16
C GLU A 540 -14.93 -14.83 -30.54
N ASP A 541 -15.05 -14.79 -29.20
CA ASP A 541 -16.17 -15.43 -28.51
C ASP A 541 -16.97 -14.49 -27.59
N GLY A 542 -16.56 -13.23 -27.47
CA GLY A 542 -17.21 -12.24 -26.61
C GLY A 542 -16.97 -12.45 -25.11
N SER A 543 -16.06 -13.33 -24.74
CA SER A 543 -15.75 -13.58 -23.33
C SER A 543 -14.98 -12.41 -22.72
N VAL A 544 -15.27 -12.13 -21.43
CA VAL A 544 -14.51 -11.14 -20.68
C VAL A 544 -13.18 -11.73 -20.24
N VAL A 545 -12.08 -11.18 -20.75
CA VAL A 545 -10.71 -11.55 -20.39
C VAL A 545 -10.30 -10.94 -19.05
N GLY A 546 -10.71 -9.67 -18.80
CA GLY A 546 -10.35 -8.94 -17.58
C GLY A 546 -10.83 -7.50 -17.62
N ASP A 547 -10.33 -6.69 -16.72
CA ASP A 547 -10.57 -5.25 -16.65
C ASP A 547 -9.26 -4.50 -16.37
N MET A 548 -9.22 -3.21 -16.76
CA MET A 548 -8.11 -2.32 -16.47
C MET A 548 -8.58 -0.91 -16.11
N GLY A 549 -7.78 -0.17 -15.37
CA GLY A 549 -8.05 1.23 -15.03
C GLY A 549 -7.98 2.17 -16.23
N SER A 550 -8.74 3.27 -16.17
CA SER A 550 -8.80 4.26 -17.27
C SER A 550 -7.44 4.91 -17.57
N ALA A 551 -6.62 5.18 -16.56
CA ALA A 551 -5.30 5.75 -16.74
C ALA A 551 -4.33 4.81 -17.51
N GLN A 552 -4.57 3.51 -17.47
CA GLN A 552 -3.74 2.49 -18.11
C GLN A 552 -4.24 2.12 -19.51
N ALA A 553 -5.49 2.46 -19.86
CA ALA A 553 -6.14 2.00 -21.09
C ALA A 553 -5.38 2.46 -22.35
N GLN A 554 -5.11 3.76 -22.49
CA GLN A 554 -4.40 4.26 -23.67
C GLN A 554 -2.94 3.77 -23.74
N PRO A 555 -2.12 3.80 -22.66
CA PRO A 555 -0.73 3.33 -22.74
C PRO A 555 -0.59 1.81 -22.92
N GLN A 556 -1.51 1.01 -22.42
CA GLN A 556 -1.34 -0.46 -22.41
C GLN A 556 -2.30 -1.20 -23.34
N ALA A 557 -3.40 -0.57 -23.74
CA ALA A 557 -4.44 -1.18 -24.57
C ALA A 557 -4.82 -0.31 -25.78
N HIS A 558 -3.87 0.45 -26.34
CA HIS A 558 -4.09 1.12 -27.64
C HIS A 558 -4.19 0.09 -28.77
N PRO A 559 -4.85 0.41 -29.89
CA PRO A 559 -4.87 -0.46 -31.05
C PRO A 559 -3.46 -0.85 -31.50
N GLY A 560 -3.21 -2.15 -31.73
CA GLY A 560 -1.90 -2.71 -32.03
C GLY A 560 -1.01 -3.06 -30.84
N ALA A 561 -1.42 -2.76 -29.60
CA ALA A 561 -0.70 -3.16 -28.40
C ALA A 561 -0.75 -4.68 -28.18
N ILE A 562 0.29 -5.23 -27.58
CA ILE A 562 0.29 -6.60 -27.05
C ILE A 562 -0.04 -6.54 -25.55
N TYR A 563 -1.26 -6.93 -25.24
CA TYR A 563 -1.74 -7.05 -23.87
C TYR A 563 -1.47 -8.47 -23.33
N VAL A 564 -0.95 -8.57 -22.11
CA VAL A 564 -0.67 -9.88 -21.49
C VAL A 564 -1.59 -10.13 -20.31
N HIS A 565 -2.38 -11.20 -20.36
CA HIS A 565 -3.27 -11.62 -19.28
C HIS A 565 -3.05 -13.09 -18.93
N GLN A 566 -2.74 -13.39 -17.66
CA GLN A 566 -2.47 -14.74 -17.15
C GLN A 566 -1.47 -15.56 -18.01
N GLY A 567 -0.38 -14.89 -18.45
CA GLY A 567 0.65 -15.52 -19.28
C GLY A 567 0.28 -15.74 -20.74
N ARG A 568 -0.90 -15.28 -21.17
CA ARG A 568 -1.36 -15.32 -22.57
C ARG A 568 -1.26 -13.93 -23.17
N SER A 569 -0.80 -13.86 -24.41
CA SER A 569 -0.69 -12.60 -25.15
C SER A 569 -1.92 -12.39 -26.02
N TYR A 570 -2.35 -11.15 -26.09
CA TYR A 570 -3.49 -10.70 -26.88
C TYR A 570 -3.07 -9.46 -27.69
N LEU A 571 -3.46 -9.39 -28.95
CA LEU A 571 -3.39 -8.18 -29.75
C LEU A 571 -4.62 -7.32 -29.50
N VAL A 572 -4.44 -6.07 -29.15
CA VAL A 572 -5.54 -5.11 -29.05
C VAL A 572 -5.95 -4.69 -30.44
N GLU A 573 -7.18 -4.97 -30.80
CA GLU A 573 -7.78 -4.60 -32.09
C GLU A 573 -8.40 -3.21 -32.06
N ASP A 574 -9.11 -2.90 -30.96
CA ASP A 574 -9.81 -1.63 -30.80
C ASP A 574 -9.90 -1.21 -29.32
N LEU A 575 -9.96 0.11 -29.11
CA LEU A 575 -10.13 0.76 -27.82
C LEU A 575 -11.33 1.72 -27.89
N ASP A 576 -12.52 1.27 -27.50
CA ASP A 576 -13.69 2.11 -27.38
C ASP A 576 -13.67 2.86 -26.04
N GLN A 577 -13.32 4.15 -26.13
CA GLN A 577 -13.27 5.02 -24.95
C GLN A 577 -14.64 5.49 -24.47
N GLN A 578 -15.69 5.43 -25.29
CA GLN A 578 -17.04 5.84 -24.91
C GLN A 578 -17.73 4.77 -24.09
N ASP A 579 -17.65 3.53 -24.56
CA ASP A 579 -18.24 2.38 -23.86
C ASP A 579 -17.31 1.73 -22.85
N GLY A 580 -16.02 2.13 -22.80
CA GLY A 580 -15.02 1.55 -21.89
C GLY A 580 -14.71 0.09 -22.22
N VAL A 581 -14.58 -0.24 -23.50
CA VAL A 581 -14.33 -1.60 -23.97
C VAL A 581 -13.04 -1.67 -24.77
N VAL A 582 -12.24 -2.70 -24.48
CA VAL A 582 -11.04 -3.06 -25.22
C VAL A 582 -11.30 -4.39 -25.92
N LEU A 583 -11.27 -4.42 -27.25
CA LEU A 583 -11.38 -5.65 -28.04
C LEU A 583 -9.98 -6.24 -28.26
N VAL A 584 -9.83 -7.54 -27.96
CA VAL A 584 -8.56 -8.24 -28.08
C VAL A 584 -8.71 -9.56 -28.80
N SER A 585 -7.68 -9.97 -29.53
CA SER A 585 -7.56 -11.31 -30.15
C SER A 585 -6.34 -12.04 -29.62
N ARG A 586 -6.45 -13.33 -29.40
CA ARG A 586 -5.35 -14.16 -28.90
C ARG A 586 -4.24 -14.29 -29.93
N VAL A 587 -2.99 -14.01 -29.51
CA VAL A 587 -1.79 -14.08 -30.36
C VAL A 587 -0.59 -14.64 -29.57
N ASP A 588 0.47 -15.02 -30.29
CA ASP A 588 1.76 -15.41 -29.70
C ASP A 588 2.90 -14.78 -30.50
N PRO A 589 3.10 -13.46 -30.38
CA PRO A 589 4.10 -12.74 -31.18
C PRO A 589 5.50 -12.87 -30.56
N PRO A 590 6.57 -12.80 -31.37
CA PRO A 590 7.95 -12.77 -30.87
C PRO A 590 8.39 -11.38 -30.34
N TYR A 591 7.43 -10.50 -30.09
CA TYR A 591 7.68 -9.12 -29.64
C TYR A 591 6.65 -8.68 -28.59
N TYR A 592 7.01 -7.63 -27.88
CA TYR A 592 6.07 -6.85 -27.04
C TYR A 592 5.98 -5.41 -27.55
N THR A 593 5.00 -4.67 -27.07
CA THR A 593 4.79 -3.26 -27.46
C THR A 593 5.04 -2.31 -26.28
N GLN A 594 5.55 -1.12 -26.59
CA GLN A 594 5.75 -0.03 -25.64
C GLN A 594 5.21 1.26 -26.24
N ALA A 595 4.23 1.87 -25.58
CA ALA A 595 3.68 3.16 -25.95
C ALA A 595 4.72 4.28 -25.87
N ARG A 596 4.56 5.31 -26.73
CA ARG A 596 5.27 6.58 -26.66
C ARG A 596 4.29 7.67 -26.31
N GLU A 597 4.57 8.38 -25.25
CA GLU A 597 3.73 9.44 -24.73
C GLU A 597 4.44 10.78 -24.79
N THR A 598 3.67 11.83 -25.03
CA THR A 598 4.09 13.21 -24.81
C THR A 598 3.25 13.80 -23.68
N THR A 599 3.91 14.48 -22.75
CA THR A 599 3.26 15.10 -21.60
C THR A 599 3.59 16.60 -21.56
N SER A 600 2.58 17.41 -21.36
CA SER A 600 2.72 18.84 -21.08
C SER A 600 1.97 19.20 -19.80
N ILE A 601 2.43 20.26 -19.15
CA ILE A 601 1.86 20.69 -17.86
C ILE A 601 1.58 22.20 -17.93
N GLU A 602 0.49 22.63 -17.29
CA GLU A 602 0.08 24.02 -17.14
C GLU A 602 -0.15 24.32 -15.66
N VAL A 603 0.40 25.43 -15.16
CA VAL A 603 0.19 25.85 -13.78
C VAL A 603 -1.15 26.57 -13.70
N LEU A 604 -2.12 25.99 -12.98
CA LEU A 604 -3.43 26.59 -12.76
C LEU A 604 -3.43 27.55 -11.57
N GLU A 605 -2.75 27.14 -10.47
CA GLU A 605 -2.70 27.92 -9.24
C GLU A 605 -1.41 27.58 -8.48
N THR A 606 -0.76 28.61 -7.91
CA THR A 606 0.33 28.44 -6.95
C THR A 606 -0.19 28.69 -5.54
N ALA A 607 -0.36 27.63 -4.76
CA ALA A 607 -0.89 27.68 -3.40
C ALA A 607 0.18 28.08 -2.37
N ALA A 608 1.44 27.63 -2.58
CA ALA A 608 2.56 27.94 -1.72
C ALA A 608 3.85 28.10 -2.53
N SER A 609 4.76 28.93 -2.03
CA SER A 609 6.07 29.13 -2.63
C SER A 609 7.10 29.49 -1.56
N VAL A 610 8.31 28.97 -1.70
CA VAL A 610 9.46 29.32 -0.86
C VAL A 610 10.68 29.61 -1.73
N GLU A 611 11.30 30.74 -1.46
CA GLU A 611 12.52 31.19 -2.13
C GLU A 611 13.75 30.50 -1.53
N TRP A 612 14.61 29.97 -2.38
CA TRP A 612 15.92 29.40 -2.04
C TRP A 612 17.02 30.18 -2.82
N GLY A 613 17.34 31.38 -2.34
CA GLY A 613 18.23 32.29 -3.07
C GLY A 613 17.65 32.63 -4.46
N PRO A 614 18.36 32.32 -5.56
CA PRO A 614 17.85 32.57 -6.92
C PRO A 614 16.81 31.54 -7.38
N HIS A 615 16.68 30.41 -6.70
CA HIS A 615 15.75 29.34 -6.98
C HIS A 615 14.46 29.50 -6.19
N ALA A 616 13.42 28.78 -6.58
CA ALA A 616 12.19 28.71 -5.78
C ALA A 616 11.56 27.30 -5.89
N VAL A 617 10.94 26.91 -4.78
CA VAL A 617 10.15 25.67 -4.68
C VAL A 617 8.70 26.07 -4.50
N HIS A 618 7.83 25.49 -5.30
CA HIS A 618 6.41 25.85 -5.34
C HIS A 618 5.55 24.62 -5.13
N PHE A 619 4.32 24.84 -4.68
CA PHE A 619 3.27 23.84 -4.59
C PHE A 619 1.96 24.44 -5.08
N GLY A 620 1.13 23.67 -5.79
CA GLY A 620 -0.17 24.14 -6.24
C GLY A 620 -0.88 23.19 -7.19
N GLN A 621 -1.86 23.74 -7.91
CA GLN A 621 -2.67 22.98 -8.86
C GLN A 621 -2.15 23.12 -10.27
N VAL A 622 -2.15 22.02 -11.00
CA VAL A 622 -1.69 21.90 -12.38
C VAL A 622 -2.68 21.12 -13.24
N GLU A 623 -2.64 21.38 -14.54
CA GLU A 623 -3.29 20.54 -15.55
C GLU A 623 -2.22 19.84 -16.37
N VAL A 624 -2.21 18.51 -16.30
CA VAL A 624 -1.31 17.65 -17.05
C VAL A 624 -2.06 17.10 -18.26
N THR A 625 -1.54 17.32 -19.44
CA THR A 625 -2.07 16.77 -20.69
C THR A 625 -1.09 15.74 -21.24
N SER A 626 -1.54 14.49 -21.35
CA SER A 626 -0.78 13.38 -21.93
C SER A 626 -1.44 12.87 -23.20
N ALA A 627 -0.63 12.55 -24.20
CA ALA A 627 -1.10 11.94 -25.44
C ALA A 627 -0.19 10.77 -25.82
N VAL A 628 -0.77 9.63 -26.13
CA VAL A 628 -0.07 8.49 -26.73
C VAL A 628 0.05 8.74 -28.23
N VAL A 629 1.25 9.09 -28.67
CA VAL A 629 1.53 9.53 -30.05
C VAL A 629 2.05 8.41 -30.94
N GLY A 630 2.32 7.26 -30.38
CA GLY A 630 2.80 6.08 -31.11
C GLY A 630 3.22 4.96 -30.17
N PHE A 631 3.70 3.87 -30.76
CA PHE A 631 4.27 2.76 -30.01
C PHE A 631 5.37 2.06 -30.77
N GLN A 632 6.22 1.35 -30.05
CA GLN A 632 7.29 0.52 -30.58
C GLN A 632 6.98 -0.95 -30.41
N ARG A 633 7.32 -1.75 -31.42
CA ARG A 633 7.45 -3.20 -31.26
C ARG A 633 8.90 -3.53 -30.91
N LYS A 634 9.09 -4.29 -29.87
CA LYS A 634 10.42 -4.68 -29.37
C LYS A 634 10.51 -6.20 -29.30
N ALA A 635 11.62 -6.74 -29.78
CA ALA A 635 11.88 -8.19 -29.78
C ALA A 635 11.92 -8.73 -28.35
N LEU A 636 11.31 -9.89 -28.11
CA LEU A 636 11.44 -10.60 -26.84
C LEU A 636 12.88 -11.07 -26.63
N GLY A 637 13.42 -10.82 -25.46
CA GLY A 637 14.75 -11.24 -25.04
C GLY A 637 15.87 -10.22 -25.31
N THR A 638 15.84 -9.49 -26.44
CA THR A 638 16.86 -8.48 -26.78
C THR A 638 16.40 -7.05 -26.58
N SER A 639 15.08 -6.83 -26.53
CA SER A 639 14.47 -5.49 -26.50
C SER A 639 14.82 -4.61 -27.73
N GLU A 640 15.34 -5.20 -28.79
CA GLU A 640 15.62 -4.51 -30.05
C GLU A 640 14.33 -3.91 -30.64
N VAL A 641 14.39 -2.67 -31.09
CA VAL A 641 13.25 -1.99 -31.72
C VAL A 641 13.04 -2.52 -33.13
N LEU A 642 11.94 -3.22 -33.36
CA LEU A 642 11.57 -3.81 -34.67
C LEU A 642 10.81 -2.81 -35.54
N SER A 643 9.95 -1.99 -34.96
CA SER A 643 9.19 -0.93 -35.64
C SER A 643 8.81 0.19 -34.71
N ASP A 644 8.52 1.37 -35.28
CA ASP A 644 7.97 2.54 -34.58
C ASP A 644 6.73 2.98 -35.36
N GLU A 645 5.56 2.93 -34.70
CA GLU A 645 4.27 3.15 -35.35
C GLU A 645 3.56 4.36 -34.73
N PRO A 646 3.07 5.32 -35.53
CA PRO A 646 2.34 6.46 -35.02
C PRO A 646 0.93 6.04 -34.56
N LEU A 647 0.41 6.76 -33.58
CA LEU A 647 -0.97 6.68 -33.11
C LEU A 647 -1.58 8.07 -33.07
N ASP A 648 -2.87 8.15 -33.34
CA ASP A 648 -3.67 9.37 -33.23
C ASP A 648 -4.79 9.14 -32.21
N LEU A 649 -4.40 9.12 -30.93
CA LEU A 649 -5.34 8.99 -29.81
C LEU A 649 -5.64 10.38 -29.23
N PRO A 650 -6.88 10.61 -28.76
CA PRO A 650 -7.20 11.87 -28.12
C PRO A 650 -6.37 12.07 -26.86
N PRO A 651 -5.88 13.30 -26.58
CA PRO A 651 -5.14 13.57 -25.36
C PRO A 651 -6.04 13.38 -24.14
N SER A 652 -5.45 12.91 -23.05
CA SER A 652 -6.07 12.84 -21.73
C SER A 652 -5.58 14.01 -20.88
N THR A 653 -6.48 14.59 -20.08
CA THR A 653 -6.15 15.67 -19.14
C THR A 653 -6.36 15.23 -17.72
N LEU A 654 -5.42 15.60 -16.84
CA LEU A 654 -5.44 15.34 -15.41
C LEU A 654 -5.24 16.65 -14.65
N ARG A 655 -6.26 17.11 -13.92
CA ARG A 655 -6.11 18.19 -12.95
C ARG A 655 -5.71 17.62 -11.62
N THR A 656 -4.53 18.03 -11.15
CA THR A 656 -3.90 17.44 -9.96
C THR A 656 -3.05 18.45 -9.19
N GLN A 657 -2.42 17.99 -8.13
CA GLN A 657 -1.45 18.75 -7.35
C GLN A 657 -0.04 18.43 -7.80
N ALA A 658 0.82 19.42 -7.81
CA ALA A 658 2.24 19.30 -8.11
C ALA A 658 3.10 20.13 -7.17
N MET A 659 4.30 19.63 -6.93
CA MET A 659 5.43 20.43 -6.46
C MET A 659 6.32 20.72 -7.66
N TRP A 660 6.85 21.93 -7.78
CA TRP A 660 7.83 22.24 -8.82
C TRP A 660 8.95 23.14 -8.35
N ILE A 661 10.10 22.96 -8.98
CA ILE A 661 11.33 23.71 -8.72
C ILE A 661 11.64 24.57 -9.93
N THR A 662 11.86 25.86 -9.73
CA THR A 662 12.34 26.78 -10.76
C THR A 662 13.80 27.18 -10.50
N ALA A 663 14.63 27.09 -11.53
CA ALA A 663 16.05 27.39 -11.44
C ALA A 663 16.47 28.32 -12.60
N PRO A 664 16.86 29.61 -12.36
CA PRO A 664 17.33 30.47 -13.43
C PRO A 664 18.60 29.94 -14.08
N GLU A 665 18.74 30.09 -15.41
CA GLU A 665 19.94 29.65 -16.14
C GLU A 665 21.24 30.22 -15.55
N THR A 666 21.21 31.46 -15.06
CA THR A 666 22.38 32.10 -14.43
C THR A 666 22.81 31.38 -13.14
N ALA A 667 21.86 30.88 -12.37
CA ALA A 667 22.15 30.09 -11.16
C ALA A 667 22.63 28.69 -11.52
N LEU A 668 22.04 28.04 -12.55
CA LEU A 668 22.50 26.76 -13.07
C LEU A 668 23.93 26.85 -13.57
N SER A 669 24.26 27.93 -14.32
CA SER A 669 25.62 28.18 -14.81
C SER A 669 26.62 28.42 -13.66
N ALA A 670 26.20 29.14 -12.60
CA ALA A 670 27.01 29.32 -11.41
C ALA A 670 27.29 28.01 -10.65
N ALA A 671 26.33 27.06 -10.67
CA ALA A 671 26.48 25.72 -10.13
C ALA A 671 27.30 24.77 -11.05
N GLY A 672 27.77 25.25 -12.22
CA GLY A 672 28.58 24.46 -13.17
C GLY A 672 27.77 23.69 -14.21
N VAL A 673 26.47 23.96 -14.36
CA VAL A 673 25.65 23.36 -15.42
C VAL A 673 25.76 24.22 -16.69
N ILE A 674 26.35 23.70 -17.75
CA ILE A 674 26.41 24.42 -19.01
C ILE A 674 25.07 24.39 -19.76
N PRO A 675 24.76 25.40 -20.59
CA PRO A 675 23.43 25.53 -21.22
C PRO A 675 22.97 24.29 -22.00
N GLU A 676 23.88 23.62 -22.70
CA GLU A 676 23.59 22.42 -23.49
C GLU A 676 23.17 21.23 -22.62
N HIS A 677 23.61 21.19 -21.35
CA HIS A 677 23.32 20.11 -20.42
C HIS A 677 22.06 20.37 -19.56
N ILE A 678 21.49 21.58 -19.60
CA ILE A 678 20.32 21.94 -18.79
C ILE A 678 19.15 20.94 -18.99
N PRO A 679 18.73 20.60 -20.23
CA PRO A 679 17.61 19.65 -20.41
C PRO A 679 17.89 18.29 -19.77
N GLY A 680 19.10 17.77 -19.98
CA GLY A 680 19.51 16.48 -19.43
C GLY A 680 19.69 16.48 -17.91
N ALA A 681 20.15 17.61 -17.34
CA ALA A 681 20.29 17.79 -15.90
C ALA A 681 18.93 17.79 -15.17
N LEU A 682 17.98 18.56 -15.70
CA LEU A 682 16.60 18.61 -15.16
C LEU A 682 15.91 17.23 -15.25
N HIS A 683 16.05 16.56 -16.40
CA HIS A 683 15.44 15.25 -16.65
C HIS A 683 16.02 14.15 -15.75
N ALA A 684 17.34 14.14 -15.58
CA ALA A 684 18.02 13.19 -14.70
C ALA A 684 17.65 13.45 -13.22
N ALA A 685 17.58 14.71 -12.79
CA ALA A 685 17.12 15.08 -11.44
C ALA A 685 15.66 14.68 -11.20
N GLU A 686 14.76 14.96 -12.16
CA GLU A 686 13.34 14.55 -12.12
C GLU A 686 13.19 13.05 -11.88
N HIS A 687 13.85 12.22 -12.67
CA HIS A 687 13.79 10.76 -12.56
C HIS A 687 14.24 10.27 -11.19
N ALA A 688 15.37 10.78 -10.70
CA ALA A 688 15.89 10.39 -9.39
C ALA A 688 14.98 10.87 -8.26
N MET A 689 14.43 12.07 -8.33
CA MET A 689 13.46 12.59 -7.37
C MET A 689 12.22 11.72 -7.32
N ILE A 690 11.61 11.38 -8.46
CA ILE A 690 10.43 10.49 -8.51
C ILE A 690 10.77 9.12 -7.92
N GLY A 691 11.96 8.59 -8.22
CA GLY A 691 12.41 7.30 -7.68
C GLY A 691 12.49 7.27 -6.15
N LEU A 692 12.85 8.39 -5.53
CA LEU A 692 13.10 8.51 -4.09
C LEU A 692 11.92 9.05 -3.27
N LEU A 693 10.91 9.66 -3.90
CA LEU A 693 9.75 10.20 -3.19
C LEU A 693 9.02 9.14 -2.31
N PRO A 694 8.90 7.87 -2.71
CA PRO A 694 8.33 6.82 -1.84
C PRO A 694 9.03 6.64 -0.49
N LEU A 695 10.28 7.05 -0.34
CA LEU A 695 11.00 7.04 0.94
C LEU A 695 10.42 8.02 1.95
N LEU A 696 9.89 9.14 1.47
CA LEU A 696 9.38 10.27 2.27
C LEU A 696 7.86 10.25 2.40
N THR A 697 7.19 9.55 1.49
CA THR A 697 5.74 9.41 1.45
C THR A 697 5.36 7.92 1.47
N SER A 698 4.15 7.61 1.81
CA SER A 698 3.66 6.23 1.74
C SER A 698 3.18 5.81 0.33
N GLY A 699 3.46 6.62 -0.70
CA GLY A 699 3.07 6.37 -2.10
C GLY A 699 3.96 5.35 -2.81
N ASP A 700 3.48 4.84 -3.94
CA ASP A 700 4.30 4.09 -4.90
C ASP A 700 4.78 5.04 -6.00
N ARG A 701 5.94 4.74 -6.60
CA ARG A 701 6.45 5.52 -7.75
C ARG A 701 5.46 5.57 -8.93
N TRP A 702 4.49 4.65 -8.98
CA TRP A 702 3.46 4.62 -10.02
C TRP A 702 2.32 5.61 -9.76
N ASP A 703 2.19 6.11 -8.52
CA ASP A 703 1.22 7.14 -8.13
C ASP A 703 1.70 8.57 -8.46
N ILE A 704 2.93 8.71 -9.00
CA ILE A 704 3.63 9.98 -9.19
C ILE A 704 4.07 10.09 -10.64
N GLY A 705 3.91 11.27 -11.22
CA GLY A 705 4.45 11.63 -12.53
C GLY A 705 5.41 12.82 -12.44
N GLY A 706 6.12 13.08 -13.53
CA GLY A 706 6.99 14.24 -13.64
C GLY A 706 7.08 14.78 -15.04
N VAL A 707 7.47 16.04 -15.14
CA VAL A 707 7.81 16.74 -16.36
C VAL A 707 8.94 17.73 -16.07
N SER A 708 9.98 17.71 -16.89
CA SER A 708 11.05 18.69 -16.82
C SER A 708 11.23 19.40 -18.15
N THR A 709 11.55 20.67 -18.09
CA THR A 709 11.78 21.50 -19.30
C THR A 709 12.77 22.61 -19.05
N ALA A 710 13.62 22.86 -20.04
CA ALA A 710 14.61 23.93 -19.98
C ALA A 710 13.98 25.34 -20.03
N LEU A 711 12.76 25.46 -20.57
CA LEU A 711 12.00 26.71 -20.56
C LEU A 711 10.50 26.38 -20.49
N HIS A 712 9.92 26.56 -19.30
CA HIS A 712 8.48 26.38 -19.13
C HIS A 712 7.73 27.67 -19.46
N ARG A 713 6.59 27.56 -20.15
CA ARG A 713 5.85 28.74 -20.64
C ARG A 713 5.30 29.61 -19.51
N ASP A 714 4.84 29.01 -18.41
CA ASP A 714 4.18 29.74 -17.31
C ASP A 714 5.19 30.29 -16.31
N THR A 715 6.30 29.60 -16.08
CA THR A 715 7.37 30.04 -15.16
C THR A 715 8.43 30.87 -15.84
N GLY A 716 8.57 30.80 -17.18
CA GLY A 716 9.62 31.47 -17.95
C GLY A 716 11.05 31.04 -17.61
N ARG A 717 11.21 29.86 -16.99
CA ARG A 717 12.48 29.35 -16.44
C ARG A 717 12.61 27.83 -16.65
N PRO A 718 13.83 27.30 -16.54
CA PRO A 718 14.06 25.87 -16.35
C PRO A 718 13.28 25.37 -15.14
N THR A 719 12.48 24.32 -15.31
CA THR A 719 11.55 23.83 -14.30
C THR A 719 11.47 22.33 -14.25
N ILE A 720 11.45 21.76 -13.04
CA ILE A 720 11.13 20.37 -12.76
C ILE A 720 9.78 20.32 -12.07
N PHE A 721 8.84 19.58 -12.58
CA PHE A 721 7.56 19.28 -11.94
C PHE A 721 7.53 17.82 -11.47
N VAL A 722 7.00 17.61 -10.27
CA VAL A 722 6.59 16.28 -9.78
C VAL A 722 5.16 16.39 -9.30
N TYR A 723 4.26 15.57 -9.85
CA TYR A 723 2.83 15.67 -9.62
C TYR A 723 2.20 14.33 -9.21
N ASP A 724 1.10 14.41 -8.49
CA ASP A 724 0.30 13.25 -8.14
C ASP A 724 -0.42 12.69 -9.36
N GLY A 725 -0.34 11.38 -9.59
CA GLY A 725 -0.99 10.69 -10.72
C GLY A 725 -2.50 10.52 -10.59
N HIS A 726 -3.15 11.22 -9.66
CA HIS A 726 -4.57 11.08 -9.34
C HIS A 726 -5.32 12.41 -9.46
N PRO A 727 -6.59 12.40 -9.92
CA PRO A 727 -7.40 13.60 -9.97
C PRO A 727 -7.50 14.32 -8.62
N GLY A 728 -7.22 15.62 -8.62
CA GLY A 728 -7.22 16.45 -7.40
C GLY A 728 -6.07 16.24 -6.44
N GLY A 729 -5.16 15.31 -6.75
CA GLY A 729 -4.02 14.95 -5.90
C GLY A 729 -4.32 13.84 -4.89
N ALA A 730 -3.27 13.25 -4.36
CA ALA A 730 -3.28 12.24 -3.29
C ALA A 730 -2.52 12.68 -2.04
N GLY A 731 -1.93 13.90 -2.07
CA GLY A 731 -1.15 14.51 -1.00
C GLY A 731 0.34 14.17 -1.05
N PHE A 732 0.81 13.42 -2.05
CA PHE A 732 2.24 13.08 -2.16
C PHE A 732 3.08 14.27 -2.58
N ALA A 733 2.60 15.07 -3.56
CA ALA A 733 3.26 16.30 -4.01
C ALA A 733 3.31 17.35 -2.90
N GLU A 734 2.24 17.48 -2.09
CA GLU A 734 2.22 18.37 -0.92
C GLU A 734 3.27 17.95 0.11
N ARG A 735 3.32 16.67 0.43
CA ARG A 735 4.33 16.13 1.34
C ARG A 735 5.75 16.28 0.79
N GLY A 736 5.95 16.13 -0.52
CA GLY A 736 7.20 16.39 -1.20
C GLY A 736 7.63 17.86 -1.07
N TYR A 737 6.70 18.80 -1.15
CA TYR A 737 6.95 20.23 -0.92
C TYR A 737 7.37 20.51 0.54
N GLU A 738 6.66 19.94 1.52
CA GLU A 738 6.99 20.10 2.95
C GLU A 738 8.40 19.58 3.28
N LEU A 739 8.83 18.50 2.63
CA LEU A 739 10.10 17.83 2.84
C LEU A 739 11.12 18.09 1.72
N ALA A 740 10.94 19.18 0.94
CA ALA A 740 11.72 19.44 -0.27
C ALA A 740 13.23 19.42 -0.05
N GLU A 741 13.72 19.98 1.08
CA GLU A 741 15.15 20.00 1.41
C GLU A 741 15.70 18.58 1.63
N GLU A 742 15.00 17.76 2.42
CA GLU A 742 15.38 16.38 2.67
C GLU A 742 15.35 15.55 1.39
N TRP A 743 14.31 15.74 0.58
CA TRP A 743 14.15 15.04 -0.70
C TRP A 743 15.26 15.36 -1.70
N ILE A 744 15.57 16.64 -1.89
CA ILE A 744 16.63 17.08 -2.80
C ILE A 744 18.00 16.59 -2.31
N ARG A 745 18.26 16.62 -0.99
CA ARG A 745 19.51 16.12 -0.38
C ARG A 745 19.67 14.60 -0.62
N THR A 746 18.64 13.81 -0.31
CA THR A 746 18.62 12.37 -0.53
C THR A 746 18.85 12.03 -2.00
N THR A 747 18.25 12.80 -2.90
CA THR A 747 18.43 12.64 -4.35
C THR A 747 19.87 12.91 -4.78
N ALA A 748 20.48 14.00 -4.31
CA ALA A 748 21.87 14.32 -4.60
C ALA A 748 22.84 13.25 -4.05
N GLU A 749 22.59 12.76 -2.84
CA GLU A 749 23.39 11.68 -2.22
C GLU A 749 23.31 10.39 -3.03
N THR A 750 22.13 10.01 -3.51
CA THR A 750 21.92 8.82 -4.35
C THR A 750 22.69 8.92 -5.67
N ILE A 751 22.58 10.05 -6.36
CA ILE A 751 23.28 10.27 -7.62
C ILE A 751 24.79 10.24 -7.41
N ARG A 752 25.29 10.91 -6.35
CA ARG A 752 26.73 10.98 -6.00
C ARG A 752 27.28 9.62 -5.63
N GLY A 753 26.53 8.83 -4.84
CA GLY A 753 26.95 7.50 -4.37
C GLY A 753 26.97 6.41 -5.44
N CYS A 754 26.33 6.63 -6.58
CA CYS A 754 26.32 5.63 -7.66
C CYS A 754 27.65 5.64 -8.45
N PRO A 755 28.31 4.49 -8.62
CA PRO A 755 29.64 4.42 -9.27
C PRO A 755 29.61 4.57 -10.79
N CYS A 756 28.43 4.55 -11.43
CA CYS A 756 28.35 4.69 -12.90
C CYS A 756 28.79 6.07 -13.37
N GLU A 757 29.30 6.18 -14.60
CA GLU A 757 29.79 7.44 -15.15
C GLU A 757 28.70 8.32 -15.75
N SER A 758 27.81 7.74 -16.57
CA SER A 758 26.85 8.48 -17.41
C SER A 758 25.40 8.41 -16.91
N GLY A 759 25.10 7.59 -15.92
CA GLY A 759 23.76 7.33 -15.42
C GLY A 759 23.31 5.89 -15.68
N CYS A 760 22.62 5.29 -14.71
CA CYS A 760 22.10 3.93 -14.79
C CYS A 760 20.74 3.84 -14.07
N PRO A 761 20.03 2.69 -14.16
CA PRO A 761 18.75 2.51 -13.45
C PRO A 761 18.82 2.71 -11.94
N SER A 762 19.99 2.45 -11.32
CA SER A 762 20.20 2.67 -9.87
C SER A 762 20.36 4.15 -9.48
N CYS A 763 20.32 5.12 -10.41
CA CYS A 763 20.44 6.54 -10.07
C CYS A 763 19.51 7.47 -10.86
N VAL A 764 19.64 7.59 -12.18
CA VAL A 764 18.93 8.62 -12.97
C VAL A 764 18.07 8.05 -14.10
N GLN A 765 18.19 6.78 -14.45
CA GLN A 765 17.34 6.20 -15.49
C GLN A 765 15.99 5.76 -14.90
N SER A 766 14.90 5.95 -15.64
CA SER A 766 13.54 5.56 -15.25
C SER A 766 12.94 4.59 -16.27
N PRO A 767 12.35 3.46 -15.84
CA PRO A 767 11.62 2.56 -16.73
C PRO A 767 10.33 3.16 -17.28
N LYS A 768 9.86 4.28 -16.70
CA LYS A 768 8.67 5.01 -17.14
C LYS A 768 8.98 6.07 -18.21
N CYS A 769 10.24 6.33 -18.50
CA CYS A 769 10.61 7.43 -19.38
C CYS A 769 10.12 7.23 -20.82
N GLY A 770 9.23 8.12 -21.28
CA GLY A 770 8.74 8.16 -22.66
C GLY A 770 9.81 8.58 -23.66
N ASN A 771 10.86 9.27 -23.21
CA ASN A 771 11.98 9.78 -24.00
C ASN A 771 13.20 8.82 -24.05
N ARG A 772 13.04 7.56 -23.62
CA ARG A 772 14.12 6.55 -23.62
C ARG A 772 15.34 6.98 -22.81
N ASN A 773 15.14 7.63 -21.69
CA ASN A 773 16.22 8.13 -20.86
C ASN A 773 17.21 9.04 -21.60
N SER A 774 16.74 9.85 -22.58
CA SER A 774 17.59 10.75 -23.37
C SER A 774 16.88 12.11 -23.58
N PRO A 775 17.61 13.25 -23.36
CA PRO A 775 18.95 13.31 -22.79
C PRO A 775 18.93 13.10 -21.27
N LEU A 776 19.98 12.51 -20.71
CA LEU A 776 20.26 12.46 -19.28
C LEU A 776 21.70 12.89 -19.02
N GLU A 777 21.88 13.80 -18.05
CA GLU A 777 23.19 14.34 -17.67
C GLU A 777 23.40 14.20 -16.17
N LYS A 778 23.96 13.07 -15.75
CA LYS A 778 24.13 12.69 -14.33
C LYS A 778 24.88 13.74 -13.52
N ILE A 779 26.05 14.16 -14.00
CA ILE A 779 26.91 15.11 -13.26
C ILE A 779 26.27 16.49 -13.19
N ALA A 780 25.66 16.93 -14.30
CA ALA A 780 24.95 18.20 -14.32
C ALA A 780 23.71 18.20 -13.42
N ALA A 781 23.00 17.06 -13.28
CA ALA A 781 21.91 16.90 -12.32
C ALA A 781 22.40 17.01 -10.87
N LEU A 782 23.54 16.41 -10.55
CA LEU A 782 24.15 16.53 -9.23
C LEU A 782 24.51 18.00 -8.92
N HIS A 783 25.16 18.70 -9.83
CA HIS A 783 25.50 20.13 -9.68
C HIS A 783 24.26 21.01 -9.47
N LEU A 784 23.16 20.73 -10.20
CA LEU A 784 21.87 21.41 -10.03
C LEU A 784 21.33 21.23 -8.62
N LEU A 785 21.24 19.97 -8.13
CA LEU A 785 20.71 19.67 -6.81
C LEU A 785 21.57 20.23 -5.69
N GLU A 786 22.89 20.18 -5.80
CA GLU A 786 23.84 20.79 -4.85
C GLU A 786 23.70 22.30 -4.83
N GLY A 787 23.59 22.97 -5.98
CA GLY A 787 23.36 24.39 -6.08
C GLY A 787 22.06 24.87 -5.44
N LEU A 788 20.99 24.05 -5.53
CA LEU A 788 19.73 24.28 -4.80
C LEU A 788 19.94 24.24 -3.29
N LEU A 789 20.66 23.23 -2.79
CA LEU A 789 20.92 23.05 -1.35
C LEU A 789 21.83 24.15 -0.79
N GLU A 790 22.87 24.54 -1.49
CA GLU A 790 23.76 25.64 -1.12
C GLU A 790 22.99 26.95 -1.03
N SER A 791 22.11 27.22 -1.99
CA SER A 791 21.27 28.43 -2.02
C SER A 791 20.24 28.45 -0.89
N ARG A 792 19.83 27.29 -0.36
CA ARG A 792 18.92 27.14 0.78
C ARG A 792 19.64 27.45 2.10
N ALA A 793 20.94 27.09 2.21
CA ALA A 793 21.73 27.24 3.44
C ALA A 793 22.25 28.69 3.65
N GLY A 794 22.36 29.49 2.58
CA GLY A 794 22.78 30.91 2.61
C GLY A 794 21.62 31.86 2.76
#